data_f67c4018445980d0bab025e2ff1017bb
#
_entry.id   f67c4018445980d0bab025e2ff1017bb
#
_cell.length_a   1.000
_cell.length_b   1.000
_cell.length_c   1.000
_cell.angle_alpha   90.00
_cell.angle_beta   90.00
_cell.angle_gamma   90.00
#
_symmetry.space_group_name_H-M   'P 1'
#
loop_
_entity.id
_entity.type
_entity.pdbx_description
1 polymer ?
#
loop_
_entity_poly.entity_id
_entity_poly.type
_entity_poly.pdbx_seq_one_letter_code
_entity_poly.pdbx_strand_id
1 'polypeptide(L)'
;MPGRAAFSAGTSVGSDKRSLAGFSLLGDSAAIGLNTLSVSVSAGIIFPICHDASGDRMLHTLRNLGIIAHVDAGKTTLTERLLYLSGAKHRAGDVDEGTTTTDYDPLEREKGITIQSAAVTLVWAGHRLTIIDTPGHVDFTAEVERSLRVLDGAVGVFCAVGGVEVQSETVWRQADRHAVPRIAFVNKLDRVGADFWNVVEELERKLQVHPAVCAIPAGQGNEFQGIIDLVEMRFWPADCDAAQPQSRPIPEAFREEAELARERLLETASHSCDELLTCLVENQPVAAELLRQAIRRGTLAGRFVPVLCGSALRFQGVHLLLDAMVHYLPSPLDRPPVVARSLPDRQEIRCPADVSGPVTALAFKTVSESHGDFVFVRVYAGQIRPGMTLYNATRQKPERVSHIYQVMGARREKRESAQAGEIVALVGLKYTATGHTLCDADRPVALEEIRFPEPVISQALLPGKNTDEGKLADALSRLVRDDPTLRARTDPETGELILSGMGELHLEVAIHKLRRDFQLDLQVGKPMVAYRQTLARAVELEHRHIKQRGGRGQYAVIVLRLEPLSPEERQSLAEEKIACGETPDPMGLYFEEQIIGGAVPNEYIPAVEEGFRQAARRGAHWPFPFVDIRCVLLDGKHHEVDSSYLAFQLATQEAFAEAVRQAGVVLLEPIMRVHVFAPDRYLGDLNRDVSRRRGEILHTHLERDRCHVEALIPLANLFGYASDLRNFTSGTATFTMEPSHYAPVNEALADLRVPR
;
A
#
# COMPACT_ATOMS: atom_id res chain seq x y z
N MET A 1 14.34 -42.16 49.76
CA MET A 1 14.39 -43.57 50.12
C MET A 1 12.99 -44.11 50.20
N PRO A 2 12.74 -45.40 49.86
CA PRO A 2 12.90 -46.09 48.59
C PRO A 2 11.56 -46.76 48.19
N GLY A 3 11.38 -47.25 47.06
CA GLY A 3 11.68 -48.48 46.44
C GLY A 3 10.69 -48.73 45.27
N ARG A 4 11.18 -49.14 44.12
CA ARG A 4 11.35 -50.50 43.61
C ARG A 4 10.07 -51.33 43.57
N ALA A 5 9.67 -52.00 42.55
CA ALA A 5 10.28 -52.71 41.40
C ALA A 5 9.13 -53.12 40.48
N ALA A 6 9.20 -53.25 39.20
CA ALA A 6 9.89 -54.20 38.27
C ALA A 6 9.09 -55.46 37.95
N PHE A 7 9.31 -55.92 36.73
CA PHE A 7 9.07 -57.24 36.11
C PHE A 7 7.71 -57.45 35.42
N SER A 8 7.59 -58.09 34.30
CA SER A 8 8.45 -58.69 33.26
C SER A 8 7.51 -59.16 32.11
N ALA A 9 7.88 -59.01 30.90
CA ALA A 9 8.45 -60.02 29.99
C ALA A 9 7.52 -61.15 29.53
N GLY A 10 7.57 -61.41 28.24
CA GLY A 10 7.21 -62.65 27.60
C GLY A 10 6.68 -62.45 26.18
N THR A 11 7.53 -62.42 25.16
CA THR A 11 7.91 -63.49 24.20
C THR A 11 6.71 -64.19 23.57
N SER A 12 6.57 -64.44 22.30
CA SER A 12 7.50 -64.81 21.22
C SER A 12 6.75 -65.15 19.91
N VAL A 13 7.37 -64.88 18.77
CA VAL A 13 7.71 -65.78 17.67
C VAL A 13 6.66 -66.30 16.69
N GLY A 14 7.01 -66.15 15.41
CA GLY A 14 6.70 -67.03 14.31
C GLY A 14 6.22 -66.33 13.06
N SER A 15 7.09 -65.91 12.13
CA SER A 15 7.58 -66.62 10.94
C SER A 15 6.46 -67.36 10.14
N ASP A 16 6.23 -67.02 8.90
CA ASP A 16 6.93 -67.60 7.80
C ASP A 16 6.54 -67.07 6.41
N LYS A 17 7.48 -67.20 5.55
CA LYS A 17 7.63 -66.93 4.15
C LYS A 17 6.69 -67.71 3.22
N ARG A 18 6.54 -67.23 2.03
CA ARG A 18 6.70 -67.78 0.65
C ARG A 18 5.64 -67.24 -0.28
N SER A 19 5.96 -66.54 -1.30
CA SER A 19 6.71 -66.73 -2.55
C SER A 19 5.82 -67.22 -3.69
N LEU A 20 6.02 -66.59 -4.81
CA LEU A 20 6.06 -67.08 -6.20
C LEU A 20 4.87 -66.75 -7.13
N ALA A 21 5.24 -66.05 -8.20
CA ALA A 21 5.06 -66.31 -9.63
C ALA A 21 3.64 -66.16 -10.19
N GLY A 22 3.39 -65.22 -11.10
CA GLY A 22 3.95 -65.22 -12.45
C GLY A 22 2.95 -65.87 -13.41
N PHE A 23 2.37 -65.09 -14.30
CA PHE A 23 2.21 -65.55 -15.70
C PHE A 23 1.69 -64.39 -16.58
N SER A 24 2.36 -64.22 -17.67
CA SER A 24 2.06 -63.44 -18.85
C SER A 24 0.99 -64.11 -19.73
N LEU A 25 0.30 -63.35 -20.53
CA LEU A 25 0.22 -63.48 -22.00
C LEU A 25 -1.17 -63.03 -22.54
N LEU A 26 -1.08 -62.12 -23.50
CA LEU A 26 -1.74 -62.10 -24.82
C LEU A 26 -3.29 -62.03 -24.93
N GLY A 27 -3.78 -61.02 -25.56
CA GLY A 27 -4.38 -61.24 -26.87
C GLY A 27 -5.66 -60.48 -27.16
N ASP A 28 -5.56 -59.64 -28.16
CA ASP A 28 -6.53 -59.37 -29.24
C ASP A 28 -7.76 -58.45 -29.02
N SER A 29 -7.66 -57.39 -29.79
CA SER A 29 -8.62 -56.74 -30.68
C SER A 29 -10.11 -57.05 -30.55
N ALA A 30 -10.92 -56.01 -30.39
CA ALA A 30 -12.09 -55.74 -31.22
C ALA A 30 -12.56 -54.29 -31.12
N ALA A 31 -12.54 -53.62 -32.24
CA ALA A 31 -13.23 -52.38 -32.48
C ALA A 31 -14.74 -52.59 -32.58
N ILE A 32 -15.58 -51.72 -32.01
CA ILE A 32 -16.93 -51.41 -32.52
C ILE A 32 -17.47 -50.15 -31.80
N GLY A 33 -17.91 -49.17 -32.61
CA GLY A 33 -19.11 -48.40 -32.39
C GLY A 33 -18.96 -47.00 -31.78
N LEU A 34 -18.83 -46.02 -32.64
CA LEU A 34 -19.30 -44.63 -32.42
C LEU A 34 -20.72 -44.58 -31.91
N ASN A 35 -20.96 -43.92 -30.81
CA ASN A 35 -22.25 -43.27 -30.58
C ASN A 35 -22.02 -41.96 -29.80
N THR A 36 -22.33 -40.89 -30.47
CA THR A 36 -22.51 -39.56 -29.97
C THR A 36 -23.53 -39.52 -28.85
N LEU A 37 -23.12 -39.12 -27.65
CA LEU A 37 -24.02 -38.64 -26.62
C LEU A 37 -23.57 -37.25 -26.19
N SER A 38 -24.35 -36.29 -26.62
CA SER A 38 -24.34 -34.91 -26.10
C SER A 38 -24.72 -34.96 -24.63
N VAL A 39 -23.83 -34.57 -23.75
CA VAL A 39 -24.10 -34.35 -22.35
C VAL A 39 -24.10 -32.83 -22.12
N SER A 40 -25.28 -32.30 -21.90
CA SER A 40 -25.50 -30.98 -21.35
C SER A 40 -24.94 -30.93 -19.93
N VAL A 41 -23.92 -30.08 -19.71
CA VAL A 41 -23.41 -29.80 -18.37
C VAL A 41 -24.17 -28.63 -17.81
N SER A 42 -25.20 -28.91 -17.05
CA SER A 42 -25.75 -27.99 -16.05
C SER A 42 -25.53 -28.59 -14.67
N ALA A 43 -25.12 -27.74 -13.76
CA ALA A 43 -25.04 -27.89 -12.31
C ALA A 43 -23.65 -28.11 -11.69
N GLY A 44 -23.25 -27.10 -10.95
CA GLY A 44 -22.61 -27.15 -9.64
C GLY A 44 -21.56 -28.24 -9.40
N ILE A 45 -20.36 -28.09 -9.95
CA ILE A 45 -19.24 -28.93 -9.51
C ILE A 45 -18.59 -28.22 -8.32
N ILE A 46 -18.99 -28.62 -7.11
CA ILE A 46 -18.15 -28.47 -5.92
C ILE A 46 -17.00 -29.45 -6.12
N PHE A 47 -15.84 -28.98 -6.58
CA PHE A 47 -14.64 -29.80 -6.55
C PHE A 47 -14.24 -30.03 -5.10
N PRO A 48 -14.11 -31.27 -4.62
CA PRO A 48 -13.44 -31.54 -3.37
C PRO A 48 -12.00 -31.03 -3.52
N ILE A 49 -11.58 -30.17 -2.59
CA ILE A 49 -10.18 -29.76 -2.46
C ILE A 49 -9.42 -31.03 -2.09
N CYS A 50 -8.80 -31.68 -3.07
CA CYS A 50 -7.88 -32.75 -2.81
C CYS A 50 -6.72 -32.20 -1.99
N HIS A 51 -6.64 -32.62 -0.73
CA HIS A 51 -5.44 -32.52 0.09
C HIS A 51 -4.40 -33.46 -0.52
N ASP A 52 -3.60 -32.93 -1.45
CA ASP A 52 -2.46 -33.68 -1.98
C ASP A 52 -1.15 -33.01 -1.52
N ALA A 53 -0.26 -33.84 -1.07
CA ALA A 53 0.84 -33.58 -0.17
C ALA A 53 2.11 -33.01 -0.84
N SER A 54 1.99 -31.82 -1.50
CA SER A 54 3.16 -30.98 -1.72
C SER A 54 2.77 -29.52 -1.65
N GLY A 55 3.16 -28.86 -0.56
CA GLY A 55 2.93 -27.42 -0.33
C GLY A 55 3.40 -26.55 -1.51
N ASP A 56 4.44 -26.98 -2.23
CA ASP A 56 4.99 -26.29 -3.39
C ASP A 56 4.00 -26.20 -4.56
N ARG A 57 3.23 -27.26 -4.83
CA ARG A 57 2.27 -27.25 -5.94
C ARG A 57 1.16 -26.21 -5.72
N MET A 58 0.73 -26.03 -4.48
CA MET A 58 -0.25 -25.03 -4.12
C MET A 58 0.31 -23.60 -4.28
N LEU A 59 1.55 -23.36 -3.86
CA LEU A 59 2.21 -22.05 -3.97
C LEU A 59 2.34 -21.62 -5.44
N HIS A 60 2.65 -22.53 -6.35
CA HIS A 60 2.72 -22.25 -7.80
C HIS A 60 1.39 -21.76 -8.38
N THR A 61 0.26 -22.23 -7.85
CA THR A 61 -1.08 -21.86 -8.34
C THR A 61 -1.68 -20.63 -7.66
N LEU A 62 -0.98 -20.04 -6.68
CA LEU A 62 -1.42 -18.82 -6.03
C LEU A 62 -1.00 -17.58 -6.82
N ARG A 63 -1.87 -16.56 -6.82
CA ARG A 63 -1.58 -15.21 -7.31
C ARG A 63 -2.19 -14.19 -6.34
N ASN A 64 -1.36 -13.35 -5.73
CA ASN A 64 -1.83 -12.23 -4.91
C ASN A 64 -1.58 -10.95 -5.68
N LEU A 65 -2.64 -10.38 -6.19
CA LEU A 65 -2.59 -9.33 -7.20
C LEU A 65 -3.29 -8.08 -6.70
N GLY A 66 -2.79 -6.91 -7.08
CA GLY A 66 -3.46 -5.63 -6.87
C GLY A 66 -4.03 -5.08 -8.17
N ILE A 67 -5.17 -4.40 -8.09
CA ILE A 67 -5.64 -3.58 -9.19
C ILE A 67 -5.35 -2.12 -8.82
N ILE A 68 -4.48 -1.49 -9.58
CA ILE A 68 -4.03 -0.11 -9.40
C ILE A 68 -4.50 0.75 -10.56
N ALA A 69 -5.07 1.91 -10.26
CA ALA A 69 -5.60 2.80 -11.29
C ALA A 69 -5.84 4.20 -10.71
N HIS A 70 -5.95 5.20 -11.58
CA HIS A 70 -6.53 6.48 -11.20
C HIS A 70 -8.05 6.38 -10.95
N VAL A 71 -8.61 7.41 -10.37
CA VAL A 71 -10.07 7.54 -10.19
C VAL A 71 -10.74 7.49 -11.56
N ASP A 72 -11.88 6.80 -11.66
CA ASP A 72 -12.65 6.62 -12.90
C ASP A 72 -11.98 5.84 -14.05
N ALA A 73 -10.83 5.19 -13.87
CA ALA A 73 -10.28 4.28 -14.88
C ALA A 73 -11.16 3.03 -15.13
N GLY A 74 -12.10 2.76 -14.23
CA GLY A 74 -12.98 1.59 -14.25
C GLY A 74 -12.45 0.40 -13.46
N LYS A 75 -11.67 0.65 -12.41
CA LYS A 75 -11.07 -0.34 -11.51
C LYS A 75 -12.12 -1.27 -10.89
N THR A 76 -13.09 -0.73 -10.14
CA THR A 76 -14.16 -1.49 -9.49
C THR A 76 -15.03 -2.25 -10.50
N THR A 77 -15.35 -1.61 -11.64
CA THR A 77 -16.05 -2.28 -12.73
C THR A 77 -15.27 -3.48 -13.24
N LEU A 78 -13.95 -3.34 -13.44
CA LEU A 78 -13.09 -4.45 -13.87
C LEU A 78 -13.11 -5.59 -12.84
N THR A 79 -12.93 -5.29 -11.55
CA THR A 79 -12.97 -6.28 -10.46
C THR A 79 -14.29 -7.06 -10.46
N GLU A 80 -15.43 -6.39 -10.62
CA GLU A 80 -16.74 -7.04 -10.71
C GLU A 80 -16.88 -7.96 -11.93
N ARG A 81 -16.29 -7.59 -13.07
CA ARG A 81 -16.28 -8.42 -14.29
C ARG A 81 -15.38 -9.65 -14.15
N LEU A 82 -14.23 -9.51 -13.48
CA LEU A 82 -13.35 -10.64 -13.13
C LEU A 82 -14.09 -11.66 -12.24
N LEU A 83 -14.81 -11.19 -11.21
CA LEU A 83 -15.62 -12.03 -10.33
C LEU A 83 -16.76 -12.75 -11.05
N TYR A 84 -17.41 -12.06 -11.99
CA TYR A 84 -18.48 -12.66 -12.78
C TYR A 84 -17.96 -13.75 -13.73
N LEU A 85 -16.94 -13.45 -14.52
CA LEU A 85 -16.38 -14.39 -15.49
C LEU A 85 -15.75 -15.63 -14.84
N SER A 86 -15.16 -15.48 -13.66
CA SER A 86 -14.63 -16.61 -12.90
C SER A 86 -15.68 -17.49 -12.24
N GLY A 87 -16.96 -17.11 -12.32
CA GLY A 87 -18.07 -17.80 -11.65
C GLY A 87 -18.13 -17.61 -10.13
N ALA A 88 -17.26 -16.77 -9.57
CA ALA A 88 -17.31 -16.43 -8.14
C ALA A 88 -18.56 -15.64 -7.76
N LYS A 89 -19.21 -15.00 -8.75
CA LYS A 89 -20.47 -14.25 -8.60
C LYS A 89 -21.42 -14.58 -9.74
N HIS A 90 -22.70 -14.77 -9.41
CA HIS A 90 -23.73 -15.12 -10.41
C HIS A 90 -24.25 -13.91 -11.21
N ARG A 91 -24.02 -12.70 -10.71
CA ARG A 91 -24.48 -11.44 -11.34
C ARG A 91 -23.40 -10.38 -11.17
N ALA A 92 -23.00 -9.75 -12.24
CA ALA A 92 -22.05 -8.66 -12.17
C ALA A 92 -22.66 -7.46 -11.43
N GLY A 93 -21.93 -6.89 -10.49
CA GLY A 93 -22.30 -5.65 -9.82
C GLY A 93 -22.10 -4.45 -10.72
N ASP A 94 -22.81 -3.37 -10.44
CA ASP A 94 -22.67 -2.09 -11.10
C ASP A 94 -22.35 -1.00 -10.08
N VAL A 95 -21.38 -0.12 -10.43
CA VAL A 95 -20.92 0.97 -9.56
C VAL A 95 -22.03 2.00 -9.41
N ASP A 96 -22.69 2.36 -10.51
CA ASP A 96 -23.74 3.38 -10.52
C ASP A 96 -25.00 2.92 -9.76
N GLU A 97 -25.25 1.60 -9.74
CA GLU A 97 -26.34 1.00 -8.96
C GLU A 97 -25.96 0.68 -7.52
N GLY A 98 -24.70 0.86 -7.12
CA GLY A 98 -24.20 0.54 -5.78
C GLY A 98 -24.27 -0.96 -5.41
N THR A 99 -24.24 -1.87 -6.40
CA THR A 99 -24.38 -3.33 -6.22
C THR A 99 -23.05 -4.08 -6.23
N THR A 100 -21.93 -3.34 -6.15
CA THR A 100 -20.57 -3.88 -6.17
C THR A 100 -20.23 -4.70 -4.93
N THR A 101 -19.31 -5.66 -5.07
CA THR A 101 -18.81 -6.51 -3.98
C THR A 101 -17.69 -5.86 -3.21
N THR A 102 -16.86 -5.06 -3.89
CA THR A 102 -15.69 -4.41 -3.32
C THR A 102 -16.03 -3.12 -2.59
N ASP A 103 -16.93 -2.31 -3.11
CA ASP A 103 -17.40 -1.09 -2.46
C ASP A 103 -18.62 -1.41 -1.56
N TYR A 104 -18.36 -2.02 -0.42
CA TYR A 104 -19.41 -2.45 0.51
C TYR A 104 -19.74 -1.39 1.57
N ASP A 105 -18.90 -0.38 1.78
CA ASP A 105 -19.21 0.73 2.67
C ASP A 105 -20.25 1.66 2.03
N PRO A 106 -21.33 2.02 2.74
CA PRO A 106 -22.33 2.96 2.20
C PRO A 106 -21.76 4.28 1.69
N LEU A 107 -20.67 4.76 2.31
CA LEU A 107 -20.01 6.00 1.90
C LEU A 107 -19.26 5.84 0.56
N GLU A 108 -18.68 4.68 0.29
CA GLU A 108 -18.08 4.36 -1.01
C GLU A 108 -19.13 4.41 -2.12
N ARG A 109 -20.31 3.84 -1.85
CA ARG A 109 -21.43 3.85 -2.78
C ARG A 109 -22.01 5.24 -3.01
N GLU A 110 -22.13 6.04 -1.94
CA GLU A 110 -22.64 7.42 -2.03
C GLU A 110 -21.70 8.32 -2.83
N LYS A 111 -20.39 8.18 -2.61
CA LYS A 111 -19.36 9.01 -3.26
C LYS A 111 -18.86 8.43 -4.61
N GLY A 112 -19.19 7.18 -4.92
CA GLY A 112 -18.74 6.49 -6.15
C GLY A 112 -17.23 6.24 -6.21
N ILE A 113 -16.55 6.20 -5.07
CA ILE A 113 -15.09 6.00 -4.97
C ILE A 113 -14.75 4.89 -3.99
N THR A 114 -13.73 4.09 -4.30
CA THR A 114 -13.16 3.12 -3.36
C THR A 114 -12.35 3.84 -2.30
N ILE A 115 -12.70 3.66 -1.04
CA ILE A 115 -12.03 4.27 0.13
C ILE A 115 -11.10 3.27 0.79
N GLN A 116 -11.57 2.04 0.97
CA GLN A 116 -10.82 0.96 1.62
C GLN A 116 -10.45 -0.12 0.62
N SER A 117 -9.23 -0.64 0.74
CA SER A 117 -8.85 -1.80 -0.05
C SER A 117 -9.71 -3.02 0.32
N ALA A 118 -10.32 -3.65 -0.67
CA ALA A 118 -11.11 -4.86 -0.52
C ALA A 118 -10.38 -6.06 -1.13
N ALA A 119 -10.30 -7.16 -0.38
CA ALA A 119 -9.73 -8.40 -0.89
C ALA A 119 -10.86 -9.32 -1.39
N VAL A 120 -10.71 -9.83 -2.61
CA VAL A 120 -11.61 -10.83 -3.20
C VAL A 120 -10.80 -11.99 -3.73
N THR A 121 -11.34 -13.20 -3.64
CA THR A 121 -10.67 -14.40 -4.12
C THR A 121 -11.52 -15.06 -5.19
N LEU A 122 -10.89 -15.44 -6.28
CA LEU A 122 -11.50 -16.15 -7.40
C LEU A 122 -10.61 -17.30 -7.87
N VAL A 123 -11.17 -18.21 -8.66
CA VAL A 123 -10.43 -19.33 -9.26
C VAL A 123 -10.53 -19.22 -10.78
N TRP A 124 -9.37 -19.27 -11.47
CA TRP A 124 -9.30 -19.24 -12.92
C TRP A 124 -8.23 -20.20 -13.42
N ALA A 125 -8.54 -21.00 -14.43
CA ALA A 125 -7.62 -21.98 -15.02
C ALA A 125 -6.84 -22.81 -13.98
N GLY A 126 -7.50 -23.24 -12.89
CA GLY A 126 -6.89 -24.01 -11.81
C GLY A 126 -6.00 -23.22 -10.85
N HIS A 127 -5.91 -21.88 -11.01
CA HIS A 127 -5.17 -20.98 -10.14
C HIS A 127 -6.12 -20.24 -9.20
N ARG A 128 -5.68 -20.01 -7.97
CA ARG A 128 -6.39 -19.18 -7.00
C ARG A 128 -5.80 -17.78 -7.01
N LEU A 129 -6.59 -16.81 -7.43
CA LEU A 129 -6.23 -15.41 -7.50
C LEU A 129 -6.86 -14.68 -6.33
N THR A 130 -6.06 -14.07 -5.49
CA THR A 130 -6.51 -13.10 -4.47
C THR A 130 -6.25 -11.71 -5.02
N ILE A 131 -7.31 -10.97 -5.31
CA ILE A 131 -7.26 -9.62 -5.87
C ILE A 131 -7.53 -8.64 -4.75
N ILE A 132 -6.65 -7.66 -4.58
CA ILE A 132 -6.84 -6.52 -3.69
C ILE A 132 -7.18 -5.31 -4.56
N ASP A 133 -8.42 -4.84 -4.43
CA ASP A 133 -8.87 -3.59 -5.04
C ASP A 133 -8.38 -2.43 -4.19
N THR A 134 -7.53 -1.56 -4.76
CA THR A 134 -6.90 -0.44 -4.03
C THR A 134 -7.64 0.86 -4.28
N PRO A 135 -7.69 1.80 -3.31
CA PRO A 135 -8.22 3.14 -3.54
C PRO A 135 -7.48 3.87 -4.66
N GLY A 136 -8.20 4.69 -5.41
CA GLY A 136 -7.61 5.54 -6.45
C GLY A 136 -7.35 6.98 -6.00
N HIS A 137 -7.85 7.41 -4.83
CA HIS A 137 -7.76 8.80 -4.36
C HIS A 137 -6.49 9.04 -3.53
N VAL A 138 -5.87 10.21 -3.72
CA VAL A 138 -4.60 10.56 -3.05
C VAL A 138 -4.68 10.61 -1.53
N ASP A 139 -5.82 10.97 -0.94
CA ASP A 139 -6.01 10.97 0.51
C ASP A 139 -5.85 9.57 1.13
N PHE A 140 -5.97 8.52 0.32
CA PHE A 140 -5.84 7.12 0.72
C PHE A 140 -4.56 6.44 0.23
N THR A 141 -3.53 7.22 -0.07
CA THR A 141 -2.21 6.73 -0.53
C THR A 141 -1.62 5.68 0.39
N ALA A 142 -1.83 5.81 1.69
CA ALA A 142 -1.38 4.82 2.68
C ALA A 142 -2.05 3.44 2.55
N GLU A 143 -3.31 3.40 2.12
CA GLU A 143 -4.02 2.15 1.79
C GLU A 143 -3.38 1.44 0.60
N VAL A 144 -2.97 2.22 -0.41
CA VAL A 144 -2.25 1.71 -1.58
C VAL A 144 -0.90 1.15 -1.17
N GLU A 145 -0.11 1.91 -0.39
CA GLU A 145 1.23 1.53 0.08
C GLU A 145 1.20 0.21 0.86
N ARG A 146 0.28 0.08 1.84
CA ARG A 146 0.15 -1.15 2.63
C ARG A 146 -0.31 -2.35 1.81
N SER A 147 -1.13 -2.11 0.77
CA SER A 147 -1.57 -3.17 -0.14
C SER A 147 -0.42 -3.63 -1.03
N LEU A 148 0.32 -2.71 -1.64
CA LEU A 148 1.47 -3.01 -2.50
C LEU A 148 2.56 -3.83 -1.78
N ARG A 149 2.74 -3.60 -0.48
CA ARG A 149 3.73 -4.33 0.35
C ARG A 149 3.47 -5.84 0.41
N VAL A 150 2.22 -6.28 0.25
CA VAL A 150 1.83 -7.69 0.39
C VAL A 150 1.46 -8.36 -0.94
N LEU A 151 1.54 -7.62 -2.05
CA LEU A 151 1.23 -8.14 -3.38
C LEU A 151 2.43 -8.82 -4.02
N ASP A 152 2.15 -9.85 -4.81
CA ASP A 152 3.15 -10.50 -5.65
C ASP A 152 3.22 -9.82 -7.03
N GLY A 153 2.08 -9.40 -7.58
CA GLY A 153 1.97 -8.69 -8.86
C GLY A 153 0.82 -7.70 -8.87
N ALA A 154 0.69 -6.91 -9.93
CA ALA A 154 -0.40 -5.95 -10.07
C ALA A 154 -0.89 -5.80 -11.52
N VAL A 155 -2.11 -5.29 -11.66
CA VAL A 155 -2.70 -4.84 -12.93
C VAL A 155 -2.92 -3.33 -12.86
N GLY A 156 -2.20 -2.59 -13.70
CA GLY A 156 -2.41 -1.16 -13.89
C GLY A 156 -3.51 -0.92 -14.91
N VAL A 157 -4.60 -0.26 -14.51
CA VAL A 157 -5.73 0.03 -15.40
C VAL A 157 -5.63 1.48 -15.86
N PHE A 158 -5.61 1.66 -17.17
CA PHE A 158 -5.52 2.97 -17.83
C PHE A 158 -6.78 3.23 -18.66
N CYS A 159 -7.18 4.49 -18.73
CA CYS A 159 -8.32 4.88 -19.55
C CYS A 159 -7.88 5.16 -21.00
N ALA A 160 -8.51 4.51 -21.99
CA ALA A 160 -8.18 4.74 -23.41
C ALA A 160 -8.42 6.19 -23.87
N VAL A 161 -9.25 6.95 -23.13
CA VAL A 161 -9.54 8.37 -23.43
C VAL A 161 -8.64 9.32 -22.64
N GLY A 162 -8.40 9.02 -21.34
CA GLY A 162 -7.63 9.86 -20.43
C GLY A 162 -6.11 9.61 -20.48
N GLY A 163 -5.70 8.44 -20.99
CA GLY A 163 -4.28 8.06 -21.04
C GLY A 163 -3.67 7.77 -19.68
N VAL A 164 -2.39 8.07 -19.54
CA VAL A 164 -1.63 7.97 -18.28
C VAL A 164 -1.78 9.28 -17.53
N GLU A 165 -2.59 9.27 -16.47
CA GLU A 165 -2.83 10.39 -15.58
C GLU A 165 -1.82 10.40 -14.42
N VAL A 166 -1.64 11.56 -13.75
CA VAL A 166 -0.67 11.74 -12.66
C VAL A 166 -0.88 10.78 -11.50
N GLN A 167 -2.13 10.47 -11.16
CA GLN A 167 -2.40 9.44 -10.15
C GLN A 167 -1.88 8.07 -10.57
N SER A 168 -2.01 7.73 -11.87
CA SER A 168 -1.45 6.50 -12.41
C SER A 168 0.08 6.47 -12.25
N GLU A 169 0.76 7.60 -12.52
CA GLU A 169 2.21 7.70 -12.30
C GLU A 169 2.58 7.53 -10.83
N THR A 170 1.86 8.20 -9.91
CA THR A 170 2.13 8.12 -8.47
C THR A 170 2.03 6.68 -7.97
N VAL A 171 0.92 5.99 -8.28
CA VAL A 171 0.71 4.59 -7.85
C VAL A 171 1.69 3.64 -8.57
N TRP A 172 2.04 3.94 -9.81
CA TRP A 172 3.03 3.17 -10.57
C TRP A 172 4.41 3.25 -9.92
N ARG A 173 4.87 4.45 -9.54
CA ARG A 173 6.15 4.67 -8.83
C ARG A 173 6.16 4.02 -7.44
N GLN A 174 5.01 4.01 -6.75
CA GLN A 174 4.90 3.25 -5.49
C GLN A 174 5.11 1.75 -5.72
N ALA A 175 4.51 1.19 -6.77
CA ALA A 175 4.72 -0.21 -7.13
C ALA A 175 6.19 -0.51 -7.55
N ASP A 176 6.91 0.47 -8.13
CA ASP A 176 8.35 0.35 -8.42
C ASP A 176 9.18 0.21 -7.15
N ARG A 177 8.89 0.99 -6.10
CA ARG A 177 9.59 0.88 -4.79
C ARG A 177 9.50 -0.51 -4.19
N HIS A 178 8.37 -1.20 -4.41
CA HIS A 178 8.17 -2.58 -3.95
C HIS A 178 8.57 -3.63 -4.99
N ALA A 179 9.15 -3.22 -6.12
CA ALA A 179 9.54 -4.10 -7.23
C ALA A 179 8.43 -5.07 -7.63
N VAL A 180 7.17 -4.60 -7.72
CA VAL A 180 5.99 -5.40 -8.06
C VAL A 180 5.87 -5.56 -9.58
N PRO A 181 5.99 -6.77 -10.16
CA PRO A 181 5.74 -7.02 -11.59
C PRO A 181 4.30 -6.68 -11.98
N ARG A 182 4.11 -6.09 -13.16
CA ARG A 182 2.81 -5.53 -13.57
C ARG A 182 2.41 -5.89 -14.98
N ILE A 183 1.09 -5.87 -15.21
CA ILE A 183 0.43 -5.87 -16.50
C ILE A 183 -0.28 -4.54 -16.65
N ALA A 184 -0.26 -3.92 -17.82
CA ALA A 184 -1.07 -2.76 -18.15
C ALA A 184 -2.34 -3.20 -18.88
N PHE A 185 -3.49 -2.68 -18.48
CA PHE A 185 -4.78 -2.92 -19.12
C PHE A 185 -5.41 -1.60 -19.56
N VAL A 186 -5.50 -1.37 -20.87
CA VAL A 186 -6.11 -0.18 -21.45
C VAL A 186 -7.61 -0.40 -21.57
N ASN A 187 -8.37 0.25 -20.68
CA ASN A 187 -9.82 0.09 -20.52
C ASN A 187 -10.60 1.18 -21.25
N LYS A 188 -11.90 0.96 -21.43
CA LYS A 188 -12.86 1.91 -22.02
C LYS A 188 -12.64 2.16 -23.53
N LEU A 189 -12.20 1.16 -24.28
CA LEU A 189 -12.05 1.25 -25.73
C LEU A 189 -13.36 1.50 -26.49
N ASP A 190 -14.49 1.26 -25.85
CA ASP A 190 -15.85 1.50 -26.36
C ASP A 190 -16.28 2.96 -26.29
N ARG A 191 -15.49 3.85 -25.65
CA ARG A 191 -15.81 5.27 -25.54
C ARG A 191 -15.31 6.07 -26.74
N VAL A 192 -16.09 7.09 -27.11
CA VAL A 192 -15.70 8.06 -28.15
C VAL A 192 -14.42 8.78 -27.69
N GLY A 193 -13.44 8.89 -28.58
CA GLY A 193 -12.14 9.48 -28.30
C GLY A 193 -11.13 8.52 -27.67
N ALA A 194 -11.43 7.21 -27.62
CA ALA A 194 -10.46 6.20 -27.22
C ALA A 194 -9.31 6.11 -28.22
N ASP A 195 -8.07 6.12 -27.73
CA ASP A 195 -6.85 5.98 -28.53
C ASP A 195 -5.86 5.04 -27.82
N PHE A 196 -5.84 3.78 -28.24
CA PHE A 196 -4.99 2.73 -27.66
C PHE A 196 -3.51 3.02 -27.83
N TRP A 197 -3.10 3.38 -29.07
CA TRP A 197 -1.69 3.57 -29.37
C TRP A 197 -1.10 4.80 -28.67
N ASN A 198 -1.90 5.86 -28.50
CA ASN A 198 -1.47 7.02 -27.69
C ASN A 198 -1.22 6.62 -26.23
N VAL A 199 -2.06 5.73 -25.64
CA VAL A 199 -1.82 5.25 -24.26
C VAL A 199 -0.54 4.41 -24.19
N VAL A 200 -0.27 3.56 -25.19
CA VAL A 200 0.97 2.76 -25.25
C VAL A 200 2.20 3.68 -25.32
N GLU A 201 2.17 4.73 -26.13
CA GLU A 201 3.24 5.72 -26.21
C GLU A 201 3.40 6.50 -24.89
N GLU A 202 2.30 6.85 -24.22
CA GLU A 202 2.35 7.49 -22.93
C GLU A 202 2.93 6.59 -21.82
N LEU A 203 2.65 5.29 -21.83
CA LEU A 203 3.28 4.33 -20.93
C LEU A 203 4.80 4.35 -21.07
N GLU A 204 5.30 4.37 -22.30
CA GLU A 204 6.74 4.44 -22.56
C GLU A 204 7.33 5.77 -22.11
N ARG A 205 6.71 6.89 -22.51
CA ARG A 205 7.22 8.24 -22.26
C ARG A 205 7.11 8.66 -20.78
N LYS A 206 5.93 8.49 -20.15
CA LYS A 206 5.63 9.00 -18.79
C LYS A 206 6.09 8.03 -17.70
N LEU A 207 5.90 6.71 -17.90
CA LEU A 207 6.25 5.70 -16.91
C LEU A 207 7.63 5.08 -17.14
N GLN A 208 8.29 5.41 -18.26
CA GLN A 208 9.63 4.91 -18.62
C GLN A 208 9.70 3.37 -18.64
N VAL A 209 8.65 2.73 -19.15
CA VAL A 209 8.55 1.28 -19.28
C VAL A 209 8.59 0.89 -20.75
N HIS A 210 9.05 -0.33 -21.03
CA HIS A 210 8.97 -0.90 -22.38
C HIS A 210 7.66 -1.69 -22.50
N PRO A 211 6.68 -1.25 -23.34
CA PRO A 211 5.42 -1.96 -23.50
C PRO A 211 5.61 -3.19 -24.39
N ALA A 212 5.17 -4.36 -23.92
CA ALA A 212 5.02 -5.58 -24.71
C ALA A 212 3.53 -5.77 -25.04
N VAL A 213 3.09 -5.30 -26.20
CA VAL A 213 1.68 -5.31 -26.59
C VAL A 213 1.25 -6.74 -26.90
N CYS A 214 0.40 -7.34 -26.05
CA CYS A 214 -0.10 -8.69 -26.19
C CYS A 214 -1.48 -8.76 -26.86
N ALA A 215 -2.24 -7.67 -26.86
CA ALA A 215 -3.53 -7.59 -27.53
C ALA A 215 -3.77 -6.17 -28.05
N ILE A 216 -4.40 -6.06 -29.22
CA ILE A 216 -4.75 -4.79 -29.87
C ILE A 216 -6.26 -4.71 -30.12
N PRO A 217 -6.88 -3.50 -30.15
CA PRO A 217 -8.27 -3.35 -30.49
C PRO A 217 -8.49 -3.49 -32.02
N ALA A 218 -9.57 -4.14 -32.41
CA ALA A 218 -10.09 -4.09 -33.76
C ALA A 218 -11.10 -2.94 -33.86
N GLY A 219 -10.65 -1.75 -34.24
CA GLY A 219 -11.40 -0.51 -34.16
C GLY A 219 -11.47 0.07 -32.74
N GLN A 220 -11.92 1.32 -32.62
CA GLN A 220 -12.00 2.03 -31.34
C GLN A 220 -13.25 2.93 -31.29
N GLY A 221 -13.72 3.27 -30.08
CA GLY A 221 -14.91 4.08 -29.88
C GLY A 221 -16.16 3.45 -30.50
N ASN A 222 -16.81 4.18 -31.42
CA ASN A 222 -18.01 3.68 -32.10
C ASN A 222 -17.71 2.56 -33.10
N GLU A 223 -16.47 2.43 -33.57
CA GLU A 223 -16.01 1.42 -34.53
C GLU A 223 -15.40 0.19 -33.83
N PHE A 224 -15.47 0.11 -32.50
CA PHE A 224 -14.94 -1.00 -31.73
C PHE A 224 -15.68 -2.31 -32.05
N GLN A 225 -14.99 -3.23 -32.72
CA GLN A 225 -15.53 -4.52 -33.17
C GLN A 225 -15.09 -5.69 -32.30
N GLY A 226 -13.99 -5.53 -31.53
CA GLY A 226 -13.46 -6.59 -30.69
C GLY A 226 -11.98 -6.42 -30.42
N ILE A 227 -11.31 -7.52 -30.02
CA ILE A 227 -9.91 -7.54 -29.61
C ILE A 227 -9.18 -8.63 -30.38
N ILE A 228 -7.96 -8.34 -30.79
CA ILE A 228 -7.05 -9.27 -31.45
C ILE A 228 -5.98 -9.66 -30.43
N ASP A 229 -5.94 -10.94 -30.09
CA ASP A 229 -4.89 -11.55 -29.30
C ASP A 229 -3.68 -11.84 -30.20
N LEU A 230 -2.57 -11.20 -29.91
CA LEU A 230 -1.33 -11.33 -30.67
C LEU A 230 -0.52 -12.60 -30.29
N VAL A 231 -0.80 -13.23 -29.17
CA VAL A 231 -0.14 -14.45 -28.74
C VAL A 231 -0.68 -15.67 -29.50
N GLU A 232 -2.01 -15.75 -29.61
CA GLU A 232 -2.69 -16.85 -30.33
C GLU A 232 -3.02 -16.49 -31.77
N MET A 233 -2.88 -15.23 -32.20
CA MET A 233 -3.35 -14.67 -33.48
C MET A 233 -4.82 -14.99 -33.74
N ARG A 234 -5.65 -14.59 -32.77
CA ARG A 234 -7.11 -14.82 -32.79
C ARG A 234 -7.86 -13.51 -32.58
N PHE A 235 -9.00 -13.41 -33.21
CA PHE A 235 -9.94 -12.30 -33.03
C PHE A 235 -11.06 -12.67 -32.06
N TRP A 236 -11.34 -11.84 -31.08
CA TRP A 236 -12.39 -11.94 -30.09
C TRP A 236 -13.43 -10.85 -30.37
N PRO A 237 -14.56 -11.16 -31.02
CA PRO A 237 -15.53 -10.16 -31.44
C PRO A 237 -16.32 -9.60 -30.26
N ALA A 238 -16.74 -8.34 -30.37
CA ALA A 238 -17.49 -7.63 -29.34
C ALA A 238 -18.96 -8.10 -29.19
N ASP A 239 -19.47 -8.83 -30.16
CA ASP A 239 -20.85 -9.36 -30.23
C ASP A 239 -21.03 -10.74 -29.59
N CYS A 240 -19.97 -11.31 -29.03
CA CYS A 240 -20.04 -12.63 -28.37
C CYS A 240 -20.60 -12.56 -26.95
N ASP A 241 -21.23 -13.68 -26.52
CA ASP A 241 -21.63 -13.88 -25.14
C ASP A 241 -20.39 -13.81 -24.23
N ALA A 242 -20.44 -12.89 -23.26
CA ALA A 242 -19.35 -12.69 -22.31
C ALA A 242 -19.04 -13.94 -21.48
N ALA A 243 -20.05 -14.77 -21.19
CA ALA A 243 -19.89 -15.99 -20.39
C ALA A 243 -19.21 -17.13 -21.17
N GLN A 244 -19.27 -17.10 -22.51
CA GLN A 244 -18.65 -18.09 -23.39
C GLN A 244 -18.01 -17.40 -24.62
N PRO A 245 -16.91 -16.67 -24.40
CA PRO A 245 -16.24 -15.98 -25.50
C PRO A 245 -15.72 -16.99 -26.52
N GLN A 246 -15.96 -16.71 -27.79
CA GLN A 246 -15.50 -17.53 -28.89
C GLN A 246 -14.59 -16.75 -29.83
N SER A 247 -13.39 -17.24 -30.05
CA SER A 247 -12.46 -16.64 -30.97
C SER A 247 -12.78 -16.99 -32.42
N ARG A 248 -12.47 -16.08 -33.34
CA ARG A 248 -12.60 -16.21 -34.80
C ARG A 248 -11.24 -15.91 -35.47
N PRO A 249 -11.06 -16.29 -36.76
CA PRO A 249 -9.90 -15.78 -37.51
C PRO A 249 -9.92 -14.25 -37.58
N ILE A 250 -8.74 -13.64 -37.64
CA ILE A 250 -8.59 -12.20 -37.73
C ILE A 250 -9.21 -11.71 -39.06
N PRO A 251 -10.11 -10.70 -39.00
CA PRO A 251 -10.65 -10.10 -40.20
C PRO A 251 -9.54 -9.50 -41.08
N GLU A 252 -9.71 -9.60 -42.41
CA GLU A 252 -8.70 -9.16 -43.40
C GLU A 252 -8.28 -7.70 -43.21
N ALA A 253 -9.23 -6.84 -42.82
CA ALA A 253 -8.99 -5.41 -42.58
C ALA A 253 -7.99 -5.11 -41.48
N PHE A 254 -7.78 -6.02 -40.53
CA PHE A 254 -6.87 -5.83 -39.37
C PHE A 254 -5.67 -6.77 -39.38
N ARG A 255 -5.52 -7.58 -40.43
CA ARG A 255 -4.47 -8.59 -40.51
C ARG A 255 -3.07 -7.99 -40.55
N GLU A 256 -2.85 -7.01 -41.38
CA GLU A 256 -1.56 -6.34 -41.55
C GLU A 256 -1.11 -5.67 -40.24
N GLU A 257 -2.04 -4.96 -39.57
CA GLU A 257 -1.77 -4.34 -38.27
C GLU A 257 -1.43 -5.38 -37.20
N ALA A 258 -2.16 -6.50 -37.15
CA ALA A 258 -1.93 -7.58 -36.21
C ALA A 258 -0.57 -8.29 -36.45
N GLU A 259 -0.19 -8.52 -37.72
CA GLU A 259 1.08 -9.11 -38.05
C GLU A 259 2.24 -8.20 -37.65
N LEU A 260 2.18 -6.91 -37.97
CA LEU A 260 3.19 -5.94 -37.57
C LEU A 260 3.29 -5.80 -36.01
N ALA A 261 2.16 -5.75 -35.33
CA ALA A 261 2.15 -5.70 -33.86
C ALA A 261 2.72 -6.98 -33.23
N ARG A 262 2.46 -8.15 -33.84
CA ARG A 262 3.04 -9.42 -33.41
C ARG A 262 4.55 -9.45 -33.61
N GLU A 263 5.07 -8.97 -34.72
CA GLU A 263 6.52 -8.89 -34.96
C GLU A 263 7.20 -8.07 -33.88
N ARG A 264 6.66 -6.91 -33.51
CA ARG A 264 7.16 -6.07 -32.41
C ARG A 264 7.11 -6.79 -31.06
N LEU A 265 6.03 -7.53 -30.79
CA LEU A 265 5.91 -8.33 -29.57
C LEU A 265 6.98 -9.43 -29.50
N LEU A 266 7.21 -10.14 -30.61
CA LEU A 266 8.23 -11.19 -30.72
C LEU A 266 9.64 -10.61 -30.52
N GLU A 267 9.95 -9.48 -31.14
CA GLU A 267 11.20 -8.76 -30.94
C GLU A 267 11.40 -8.40 -29.46
N THR A 268 10.41 -7.73 -28.85
CA THR A 268 10.47 -7.35 -27.43
C THR A 268 10.66 -8.57 -26.51
N ALA A 269 9.92 -9.64 -26.73
CA ALA A 269 9.97 -10.84 -25.91
C ALA A 269 11.29 -11.62 -26.08
N SER A 270 11.91 -11.56 -27.25
CA SER A 270 13.17 -12.26 -27.59
C SER A 270 14.33 -11.83 -26.67
N HIS A 271 14.34 -10.58 -26.21
CA HIS A 271 15.35 -10.10 -25.25
C HIS A 271 15.35 -10.83 -23.91
N SER A 272 14.34 -11.65 -23.62
CA SER A 272 14.18 -12.37 -22.38
C SER A 272 14.24 -13.90 -22.51
N CYS A 273 14.44 -14.41 -23.74
CA CYS A 273 14.43 -15.86 -24.02
C CYS A 273 15.28 -16.20 -25.23
N ASP A 274 16.44 -16.82 -25.00
CA ASP A 274 17.39 -17.21 -26.05
C ASP A 274 16.78 -18.22 -27.05
N GLU A 275 15.90 -19.11 -26.58
CA GLU A 275 15.18 -20.07 -27.44
C GLU A 275 14.28 -19.33 -28.44
N LEU A 276 13.56 -18.29 -27.98
CA LEU A 276 12.74 -17.47 -28.85
C LEU A 276 13.59 -16.70 -29.86
N LEU A 277 14.71 -16.12 -29.40
CA LEU A 277 15.66 -15.41 -30.28
C LEU A 277 16.20 -16.36 -31.38
N THR A 278 16.54 -17.59 -31.04
CA THR A 278 17.00 -18.60 -31.99
C THR A 278 15.93 -18.90 -33.03
N CYS A 279 14.67 -19.11 -32.61
CA CYS A 279 13.57 -19.34 -33.55
C CYS A 279 13.39 -18.18 -34.52
N LEU A 280 13.53 -16.93 -34.05
CA LEU A 280 13.40 -15.73 -34.90
C LEU A 280 14.55 -15.62 -35.92
N VAL A 281 15.79 -15.86 -35.47
CA VAL A 281 16.97 -15.84 -36.37
C VAL A 281 16.90 -16.91 -37.42
N GLU A 282 16.39 -18.11 -37.09
CA GLU A 282 16.25 -19.24 -38.02
C GLU A 282 14.93 -19.20 -38.82
N ASN A 283 14.12 -18.16 -38.67
CA ASN A 283 12.80 -18.02 -39.33
C ASN A 283 11.86 -19.23 -39.04
N GLN A 284 11.96 -19.79 -37.84
CA GLN A 284 11.08 -20.90 -37.42
C GLN A 284 9.74 -20.36 -36.87
N PRO A 285 8.64 -21.11 -37.05
CA PRO A 285 7.36 -20.70 -36.47
C PRO A 285 7.43 -20.73 -34.92
N VAL A 286 7.03 -19.63 -34.29
CA VAL A 286 7.05 -19.49 -32.84
C VAL A 286 5.75 -20.05 -32.26
N ALA A 287 5.86 -21.07 -31.38
CA ALA A 287 4.74 -21.60 -30.64
C ALA A 287 4.23 -20.60 -29.58
N ALA A 288 2.91 -20.50 -29.42
CA ALA A 288 2.30 -19.60 -28.45
C ALA A 288 2.80 -19.84 -27.01
N GLU A 289 3.07 -21.06 -26.65
CA GLU A 289 3.57 -21.43 -25.31
C GLU A 289 5.00 -20.90 -25.07
N LEU A 290 5.89 -20.96 -26.06
CA LEU A 290 7.24 -20.38 -25.98
C LEU A 290 7.16 -18.86 -25.82
N LEU A 291 6.26 -18.20 -26.57
CA LEU A 291 6.04 -16.77 -26.46
C LEU A 291 5.50 -16.39 -25.07
N ARG A 292 4.53 -17.15 -24.51
CA ARG A 292 4.04 -16.93 -23.14
C ARG A 292 5.16 -17.02 -22.11
N GLN A 293 6.03 -18.02 -22.22
CA GLN A 293 7.17 -18.20 -21.32
C GLN A 293 8.17 -17.04 -21.44
N ALA A 294 8.44 -16.57 -22.65
CA ALA A 294 9.31 -15.41 -22.87
C ALA A 294 8.71 -14.12 -22.25
N ILE A 295 7.41 -13.88 -22.46
CA ILE A 295 6.69 -12.75 -21.87
C ILE A 295 6.75 -12.85 -20.33
N ARG A 296 6.47 -14.03 -19.75
CA ARG A 296 6.58 -14.23 -18.29
C ARG A 296 7.97 -13.90 -17.77
N ARG A 297 9.04 -14.47 -18.38
CA ARG A 297 10.43 -14.22 -17.96
C ARG A 297 10.76 -12.71 -17.97
N GLY A 298 10.38 -12.01 -19.04
CA GLY A 298 10.60 -10.56 -19.14
C GLY A 298 9.81 -9.74 -18.12
N THR A 299 8.56 -10.10 -17.88
CA THR A 299 7.70 -9.46 -16.88
C THR A 299 8.25 -9.64 -15.46
N LEU A 300 8.63 -10.86 -15.09
CA LEU A 300 9.20 -11.15 -13.77
C LEU A 300 10.56 -10.47 -13.55
N ALA A 301 11.34 -10.33 -14.62
CA ALA A 301 12.62 -9.62 -14.58
C ALA A 301 12.47 -8.07 -14.63
N GLY A 302 11.24 -7.55 -14.80
CA GLY A 302 10.98 -6.12 -14.92
C GLY A 302 11.55 -5.48 -16.21
N ARG A 303 11.81 -6.26 -17.25
CA ARG A 303 12.39 -5.76 -18.51
C ARG A 303 11.37 -5.02 -19.37
N PHE A 304 10.12 -5.47 -19.35
CA PHE A 304 9.01 -4.87 -20.04
C PHE A 304 7.69 -5.16 -19.33
N VAL A 305 6.64 -4.47 -19.75
CA VAL A 305 5.29 -4.57 -19.21
C VAL A 305 4.34 -5.11 -20.28
N PRO A 306 3.69 -6.27 -20.07
CA PRO A 306 2.64 -6.75 -20.96
C PRO A 306 1.49 -5.75 -21.01
N VAL A 307 1.04 -5.39 -22.21
CA VAL A 307 -0.09 -4.48 -22.43
C VAL A 307 -1.24 -5.24 -23.08
N LEU A 308 -2.38 -5.22 -22.42
CA LEU A 308 -3.65 -5.72 -22.93
C LEU A 308 -4.67 -4.58 -23.01
N CYS A 309 -5.75 -4.84 -23.70
CA CYS A 309 -6.79 -3.83 -23.90
C CYS A 309 -8.19 -4.41 -23.80
N GLY A 310 -9.19 -3.52 -23.60
CA GLY A 310 -10.57 -3.97 -23.52
C GLY A 310 -11.60 -2.91 -23.13
N SER A 311 -12.80 -3.39 -22.89
CA SER A 311 -13.88 -2.66 -22.24
C SER A 311 -14.43 -3.49 -21.09
N ALA A 312 -14.10 -3.12 -19.86
CA ALA A 312 -14.64 -3.79 -18.68
C ALA A 312 -16.18 -3.70 -18.65
N LEU A 313 -16.75 -2.55 -19.03
CA LEU A 313 -18.20 -2.36 -19.06
C LEU A 313 -18.89 -3.39 -19.99
N ARG A 314 -18.31 -3.65 -21.14
CA ARG A 314 -18.81 -4.60 -22.14
C ARG A 314 -18.25 -6.02 -22.02
N PHE A 315 -17.50 -6.34 -20.96
CA PHE A 315 -16.83 -7.62 -20.73
C PHE A 315 -15.75 -7.99 -21.76
N GLN A 316 -15.35 -7.07 -22.64
CA GLN A 316 -14.41 -7.34 -23.71
C GLN A 316 -12.96 -7.32 -23.20
N GLY A 317 -12.19 -8.34 -23.56
CA GLY A 317 -10.76 -8.48 -23.16
C GLY A 317 -10.53 -8.91 -21.71
N VAL A 318 -11.57 -9.01 -20.88
CA VAL A 318 -11.45 -9.35 -19.46
C VAL A 318 -10.99 -10.81 -19.27
N HIS A 319 -11.42 -11.73 -20.12
CA HIS A 319 -10.95 -13.13 -20.11
C HIS A 319 -9.46 -13.24 -20.49
N LEU A 320 -9.01 -12.47 -21.49
CA LEU A 320 -7.60 -12.40 -21.86
C LEU A 320 -6.74 -11.84 -20.72
N LEU A 321 -7.28 -10.87 -19.98
CA LEU A 321 -6.61 -10.37 -18.78
C LEU A 321 -6.51 -11.43 -17.68
N LEU A 322 -7.56 -12.22 -17.43
CA LEU A 322 -7.52 -13.34 -16.48
C LEU A 322 -6.45 -14.37 -16.87
N ASP A 323 -6.35 -14.72 -18.16
CA ASP A 323 -5.32 -15.61 -18.68
C ASP A 323 -3.92 -15.00 -18.49
N ALA A 324 -3.75 -13.71 -18.80
CA ALA A 324 -2.50 -13.00 -18.62
C ALA A 324 -2.06 -12.91 -17.15
N MET A 325 -3.00 -12.71 -16.21
CA MET A 325 -2.73 -12.73 -14.77
C MET A 325 -2.14 -14.09 -14.32
N VAL A 326 -2.68 -15.17 -14.85
CA VAL A 326 -2.20 -16.52 -14.55
C VAL A 326 -0.83 -16.78 -15.19
N HIS A 327 -0.67 -16.42 -16.48
CA HIS A 327 0.51 -16.76 -17.26
C HIS A 327 1.70 -15.85 -16.98
N TYR A 328 1.51 -14.54 -16.78
CA TYR A 328 2.60 -13.56 -16.76
C TYR A 328 2.95 -13.06 -15.37
N LEU A 329 1.99 -13.02 -14.42
CA LEU A 329 2.26 -12.51 -13.08
C LEU A 329 2.82 -13.59 -12.13
N PRO A 330 3.63 -13.18 -11.14
CA PRO A 330 4.33 -14.11 -10.27
C PRO A 330 3.41 -14.87 -9.31
N SER A 331 3.84 -16.06 -8.95
CA SER A 331 3.43 -16.77 -7.74
C SER A 331 4.28 -16.31 -6.54
N PRO A 332 3.92 -16.68 -5.30
CA PRO A 332 4.77 -16.40 -4.13
C PRO A 332 6.17 -17.01 -4.22
N LEU A 333 6.38 -18.08 -5.01
CA LEU A 333 7.68 -18.73 -5.22
C LEU A 333 8.57 -17.97 -6.21
N ASP A 334 7.99 -17.19 -7.12
CA ASP A 334 8.74 -16.38 -8.08
C ASP A 334 9.29 -15.07 -7.43
N ARG A 335 8.80 -14.73 -6.23
CA ARG A 335 9.27 -13.56 -5.49
C ARG A 335 10.51 -13.90 -4.67
N PRO A 336 11.45 -12.96 -4.52
CA PRO A 336 12.58 -13.17 -3.63
C PRO A 336 12.11 -13.42 -2.19
N PRO A 337 12.83 -14.24 -1.40
CA PRO A 337 12.53 -14.45 0.01
C PRO A 337 12.43 -13.12 0.75
N VAL A 338 11.40 -12.98 1.58
CA VAL A 338 11.24 -11.74 2.37
C VAL A 338 12.37 -11.63 3.39
N VAL A 339 12.91 -10.42 3.53
CA VAL A 339 13.94 -10.12 4.51
C VAL A 339 13.27 -9.75 5.84
N ALA A 340 13.68 -10.42 6.91
CA ALA A 340 13.30 -10.14 8.28
C ALA A 340 14.54 -9.91 9.15
N ARG A 341 14.39 -9.27 10.28
CA ARG A 341 15.45 -9.10 11.27
C ARG A 341 15.17 -9.96 12.48
N SER A 342 16.13 -10.78 12.91
CA SER A 342 16.01 -11.56 14.15
C SER A 342 15.93 -10.65 15.37
N LEU A 343 15.25 -11.10 16.42
CA LEU A 343 15.19 -10.41 17.70
C LEU A 343 15.87 -11.30 18.76
N PRO A 344 16.75 -10.74 19.63
CA PRO A 344 17.13 -9.32 19.77
C PRO A 344 18.27 -8.85 18.85
N ASP A 345 19.00 -9.77 18.17
CA ASP A 345 20.31 -9.52 17.54
C ASP A 345 20.27 -8.65 16.28
N ARG A 346 19.08 -8.38 15.75
CA ARG A 346 18.82 -7.59 14.53
C ARG A 346 19.54 -8.09 13.26
N GLN A 347 19.97 -9.34 13.23
CA GLN A 347 20.58 -9.95 12.05
C GLN A 347 19.53 -10.17 10.96
N GLU A 348 19.94 -9.93 9.72
CA GLU A 348 19.06 -10.17 8.57
C GLU A 348 18.89 -11.67 8.32
N ILE A 349 17.64 -12.09 8.23
CA ILE A 349 17.23 -13.46 7.93
C ILE A 349 16.33 -13.44 6.70
N ARG A 350 16.61 -14.30 5.74
CA ARG A 350 15.73 -14.51 4.60
C ARG A 350 14.70 -15.60 4.92
N CYS A 351 13.43 -15.26 4.75
CA CYS A 351 12.30 -16.15 4.97
C CYS A 351 11.72 -16.56 3.62
N PRO A 352 12.05 -17.76 3.10
CA PRO A 352 11.47 -18.26 1.86
C PRO A 352 9.99 -18.62 2.07
N ALA A 353 9.23 -18.68 0.98
CA ALA A 353 7.84 -19.12 0.99
C ALA A 353 7.78 -20.65 1.16
N ASP A 354 7.97 -21.14 2.37
CA ASP A 354 7.98 -22.55 2.77
C ASP A 354 6.86 -22.80 3.78
N VAL A 355 6.00 -23.77 3.47
CA VAL A 355 4.87 -24.16 4.35
C VAL A 355 5.35 -24.89 5.60
N SER A 356 6.48 -25.56 5.54
CA SER A 356 7.07 -26.33 6.65
C SER A 356 7.95 -25.47 7.57
N GLY A 357 8.29 -24.27 7.14
CA GLY A 357 9.12 -23.33 7.89
C GLY A 357 8.43 -22.70 9.10
N PRO A 358 9.18 -21.96 9.93
CA PRO A 358 8.59 -21.20 11.03
C PRO A 358 7.66 -20.09 10.51
N VAL A 359 6.57 -19.87 11.24
CA VAL A 359 5.58 -18.85 10.85
C VAL A 359 6.21 -17.46 10.80
N THR A 360 6.00 -16.81 9.68
CA THR A 360 6.32 -15.38 9.49
C THR A 360 5.18 -14.74 8.71
N ALA A 361 4.49 -13.79 9.31
CA ALA A 361 3.34 -13.13 8.71
C ALA A 361 3.33 -11.62 9.03
N LEU A 362 2.82 -10.83 8.09
CA LEU A 362 2.65 -9.38 8.22
C LEU A 362 1.18 -9.03 8.33
N ALA A 363 0.80 -8.35 9.39
CA ALA A 363 -0.52 -7.74 9.53
C ALA A 363 -0.52 -6.42 8.74
N PHE A 364 -1.21 -6.39 7.59
CA PHE A 364 -1.18 -5.22 6.72
C PHE A 364 -2.46 -4.38 6.77
N LYS A 365 -3.55 -4.92 7.32
CA LYS A 365 -4.82 -4.21 7.51
C LYS A 365 -5.55 -4.73 8.73
N THR A 366 -6.10 -3.82 9.53
CA THR A 366 -7.00 -4.12 10.65
C THR A 366 -8.36 -3.50 10.37
N VAL A 367 -9.43 -4.22 10.67
CA VAL A 367 -10.81 -3.73 10.57
C VAL A 367 -11.54 -4.07 11.85
N SER A 368 -11.95 -3.04 12.57
CA SER A 368 -12.73 -3.17 13.80
C SER A 368 -14.22 -3.23 13.50
N GLU A 369 -14.87 -4.31 13.87
CA GLU A 369 -16.31 -4.47 13.75
C GLU A 369 -16.99 -4.70 15.09
N SER A 370 -18.32 -4.59 15.13
CA SER A 370 -19.11 -4.81 16.34
C SER A 370 -18.94 -6.21 16.95
N HIS A 371 -18.62 -7.20 16.13
CA HIS A 371 -18.50 -8.61 16.52
C HIS A 371 -17.05 -9.07 16.72
N GLY A 372 -16.08 -8.19 16.62
CA GLY A 372 -14.66 -8.48 16.81
C GLY A 372 -13.77 -7.88 15.73
N ASP A 373 -12.47 -7.85 16.00
CA ASP A 373 -11.48 -7.29 15.11
C ASP A 373 -10.99 -8.34 14.11
N PHE A 374 -10.92 -7.96 12.86
CA PHE A 374 -10.33 -8.75 11.77
C PHE A 374 -8.96 -8.17 11.43
N VAL A 375 -7.94 -8.99 11.54
CA VAL A 375 -6.57 -8.65 11.17
C VAL A 375 -6.23 -9.38 9.88
N PHE A 376 -6.06 -8.64 8.80
CA PHE A 376 -5.64 -9.20 7.52
C PHE A 376 -4.14 -9.40 7.52
N VAL A 377 -3.73 -10.62 7.26
CA VAL A 377 -2.33 -11.01 7.27
C VAL A 377 -1.91 -11.65 5.96
N ARG A 378 -0.68 -11.32 5.52
CA ARG A 378 0.04 -12.07 4.51
C ARG A 378 0.95 -13.06 5.23
N VAL A 379 0.76 -14.34 4.99
CA VAL A 379 1.64 -15.40 5.49
C VAL A 379 2.80 -15.56 4.52
N TYR A 380 4.02 -15.27 4.95
CA TYR A 380 5.21 -15.41 4.12
C TYR A 380 5.84 -16.78 4.26
N ALA A 381 5.86 -17.36 5.46
CA ALA A 381 6.39 -18.68 5.75
C ALA A 381 5.55 -19.40 6.82
N GLY A 382 5.59 -20.72 6.84
CA GLY A 382 4.91 -21.54 7.84
C GLY A 382 3.42 -21.75 7.57
N GLN A 383 2.75 -22.29 8.58
CA GLN A 383 1.32 -22.55 8.57
C GLN A 383 0.68 -22.09 9.88
N ILE A 384 -0.41 -21.31 9.79
CA ILE A 384 -1.21 -20.85 10.92
C ILE A 384 -2.46 -21.73 11.05
N ARG A 385 -2.81 -22.13 12.26
CA ARG A 385 -4.03 -22.89 12.58
C ARG A 385 -4.84 -22.21 13.69
N PRO A 386 -6.17 -22.36 13.72
CA PRO A 386 -6.97 -21.90 14.86
C PRO A 386 -6.50 -22.54 16.16
N GLY A 387 -6.44 -21.75 17.23
CA GLY A 387 -5.94 -22.16 18.54
C GLY A 387 -4.43 -21.98 18.73
N MET A 388 -3.65 -21.74 17.67
CA MET A 388 -2.22 -21.50 17.74
C MET A 388 -1.94 -20.16 18.43
N THR A 389 -0.85 -20.12 19.18
CA THR A 389 -0.33 -18.88 19.79
C THR A 389 0.83 -18.38 18.94
N LEU A 390 0.70 -17.18 18.38
CA LEU A 390 1.73 -16.47 17.64
C LEU A 390 2.39 -15.42 18.55
N TYR A 391 3.62 -15.07 18.25
CA TYR A 391 4.34 -13.98 18.90
C TYR A 391 4.27 -12.72 18.06
N ASN A 392 3.70 -11.64 18.62
CA ASN A 392 3.73 -10.32 18.02
C ASN A 392 5.09 -9.69 18.29
N ALA A 393 5.97 -9.71 17.31
CA ALA A 393 7.34 -9.24 17.43
C ALA A 393 7.43 -7.73 17.72
N THR A 394 6.53 -6.94 17.15
CA THR A 394 6.49 -5.47 17.33
C THR A 394 6.08 -5.08 18.76
N ARG A 395 5.11 -5.81 19.35
CA ARG A 395 4.60 -5.56 20.71
C ARG A 395 5.23 -6.45 21.77
N GLN A 396 6.04 -7.42 21.35
CA GLN A 396 6.69 -8.40 22.22
C GLN A 396 5.71 -9.15 23.13
N LYS A 397 4.57 -9.57 22.56
CA LYS A 397 3.49 -10.25 23.30
C LYS A 397 2.98 -11.47 22.54
N PRO A 398 2.64 -12.57 23.26
CA PRO A 398 1.95 -13.70 22.65
C PRO A 398 0.49 -13.36 22.40
N GLU A 399 -0.03 -13.84 21.25
CA GLU A 399 -1.42 -13.67 20.85
C GLU A 399 -2.00 -14.96 20.29
N ARG A 400 -3.24 -15.29 20.66
CA ARG A 400 -3.90 -16.51 20.25
C ARG A 400 -4.84 -16.28 19.07
N VAL A 401 -4.66 -17.04 18.02
CA VAL A 401 -5.56 -17.05 16.84
C VAL A 401 -6.82 -17.84 17.19
N SER A 402 -7.98 -17.20 17.21
CA SER A 402 -9.25 -17.88 17.48
C SER A 402 -9.83 -18.51 16.20
N HIS A 403 -9.91 -17.74 15.13
CA HIS A 403 -10.46 -18.17 13.84
C HIS A 403 -9.65 -17.60 12.68
N ILE A 404 -9.73 -18.31 11.54
CA ILE A 404 -9.15 -17.90 10.27
C ILE A 404 -10.27 -17.81 9.25
N TYR A 405 -10.30 -16.73 8.47
CA TYR A 405 -11.26 -16.51 7.41
C TYR A 405 -10.59 -16.21 6.08
N GLN A 406 -11.09 -16.84 5.02
CA GLN A 406 -10.89 -16.35 3.66
C GLN A 406 -11.90 -15.23 3.41
N VAL A 407 -11.43 -14.11 2.90
CA VAL A 407 -12.27 -12.93 2.65
C VAL A 407 -12.61 -12.84 1.17
N MET A 408 -13.90 -12.63 0.88
CA MET A 408 -14.45 -12.47 -0.46
C MET A 408 -15.39 -11.25 -0.48
N GLY A 409 -14.79 -10.05 -0.43
CA GLY A 409 -15.55 -8.81 -0.18
C GLY A 409 -16.23 -8.84 1.19
N ALA A 410 -17.56 -8.71 1.22
CA ALA A 410 -18.35 -8.79 2.46
C ALA A 410 -18.56 -10.23 2.97
N ARG A 411 -18.31 -11.26 2.16
CA ARG A 411 -18.46 -12.67 2.56
C ARG A 411 -17.19 -13.18 3.22
N ARG A 412 -17.33 -14.05 4.19
CA ARG A 412 -16.23 -14.63 4.97
C ARG A 412 -16.43 -16.13 5.08
N GLU A 413 -15.45 -16.88 4.65
CA GLU A 413 -15.45 -18.33 4.73
C GLU A 413 -14.45 -18.78 5.79
N LYS A 414 -14.91 -19.58 6.77
CA LYS A 414 -14.04 -20.10 7.81
C LYS A 414 -13.07 -21.15 7.23
N ARG A 415 -11.79 -21.02 7.63
CA ARG A 415 -10.72 -21.92 7.18
C ARG A 415 -10.12 -22.67 8.37
N GLU A 416 -9.66 -23.89 8.14
CA GLU A 416 -8.99 -24.72 9.13
C GLU A 416 -7.49 -24.39 9.24
N SER A 417 -6.91 -23.77 8.23
CA SER A 417 -5.51 -23.34 8.24
C SER A 417 -5.26 -22.24 7.22
N ALA A 418 -4.17 -21.49 7.41
CA ALA A 418 -3.57 -20.60 6.44
C ALA A 418 -2.10 -20.96 6.26
N GLN A 419 -1.64 -21.00 5.02
CA GLN A 419 -0.30 -21.45 4.66
C GLN A 419 0.52 -20.31 4.05
N ALA A 420 1.84 -20.50 4.01
CA ALA A 420 2.73 -19.61 3.27
C ALA A 420 2.15 -19.23 1.90
N GLY A 421 2.30 -17.97 1.51
CA GLY A 421 1.76 -17.43 0.28
C GLY A 421 0.30 -16.95 0.35
N GLU A 422 -0.48 -17.28 1.37
CA GLU A 422 -1.89 -16.90 1.46
C GLU A 422 -2.09 -15.53 2.13
N ILE A 423 -3.17 -14.86 1.74
CA ILE A 423 -3.73 -13.68 2.40
C ILE A 423 -5.03 -14.09 3.07
N VAL A 424 -5.14 -13.92 4.39
CA VAL A 424 -6.28 -14.33 5.20
C VAL A 424 -6.59 -13.30 6.27
N ALA A 425 -7.78 -13.38 6.87
CA ALA A 425 -8.15 -12.59 8.04
C ALA A 425 -8.10 -13.47 9.30
N LEU A 426 -7.36 -13.03 10.31
CA LEU A 426 -7.28 -13.65 11.62
C LEU A 426 -8.18 -12.92 12.61
N VAL A 427 -8.78 -13.67 13.54
CA VAL A 427 -9.63 -13.17 14.63
C VAL A 427 -9.10 -13.67 15.96
N GLY A 428 -9.19 -12.83 17.00
CA GLY A 428 -8.75 -13.14 18.36
C GLY A 428 -7.48 -12.42 18.79
N LEU A 429 -6.85 -11.67 17.89
CA LEU A 429 -5.66 -10.87 18.16
C LEU A 429 -6.03 -9.56 18.85
N LYS A 430 -5.43 -9.29 20.01
CA LYS A 430 -5.80 -8.13 20.86
C LYS A 430 -4.85 -6.94 20.72
N TYR A 431 -3.57 -7.23 20.43
CA TYR A 431 -2.51 -6.22 20.42
C TYR A 431 -1.99 -5.94 19.03
N THR A 432 -2.40 -6.75 18.05
CA THR A 432 -1.94 -6.61 16.66
C THR A 432 -2.64 -5.43 15.99
N ALA A 433 -1.84 -4.60 15.36
CA ALA A 433 -2.26 -3.47 14.52
C ALA A 433 -1.62 -3.59 13.13
N THR A 434 -2.02 -2.72 12.22
CA THR A 434 -1.43 -2.61 10.88
C THR A 434 0.08 -2.34 10.96
N GLY A 435 0.87 -3.10 10.20
CA GLY A 435 2.34 -3.05 10.18
C GLY A 435 3.03 -4.01 11.14
N HIS A 436 2.31 -4.68 12.05
CA HIS A 436 2.93 -5.59 13.01
C HIS A 436 3.31 -6.93 12.38
N THR A 437 4.44 -7.49 12.84
CA THR A 437 4.89 -8.83 12.45
C THR A 437 4.41 -9.87 13.45
N LEU A 438 3.85 -10.96 12.93
CA LEU A 438 3.46 -12.15 13.69
C LEU A 438 4.39 -13.31 13.30
N CYS A 439 4.98 -13.98 14.28
CA CYS A 439 5.94 -15.06 14.08
C CYS A 439 5.83 -16.15 15.14
N ASP A 440 6.62 -17.19 15.01
CA ASP A 440 6.79 -18.19 16.07
C ASP A 440 7.59 -17.60 17.23
N ALA A 441 7.19 -17.96 18.47
CA ALA A 441 7.86 -17.48 19.69
C ALA A 441 9.30 -18.00 19.81
N ASP A 442 9.58 -19.18 19.27
CA ASP A 442 10.91 -19.80 19.33
C ASP A 442 11.92 -19.17 18.35
N ARG A 443 11.41 -18.48 17.34
CA ARG A 443 12.21 -17.76 16.34
C ARG A 443 11.63 -16.38 16.09
N PRO A 444 11.79 -15.45 17.03
CA PRO A 444 11.20 -14.12 16.90
C PRO A 444 11.91 -13.31 15.81
N VAL A 445 11.15 -12.87 14.83
CA VAL A 445 11.62 -12.06 13.69
C VAL A 445 10.70 -10.87 13.48
N ALA A 446 11.26 -9.75 13.05
CA ALA A 446 10.52 -8.55 12.64
C ALA A 446 10.73 -8.32 11.15
N LEU A 447 9.64 -8.20 10.41
CA LEU A 447 9.64 -7.72 9.03
C LEU A 447 9.85 -6.21 9.02
N GLU A 448 10.27 -5.67 7.89
CA GLU A 448 10.39 -4.24 7.70
C GLU A 448 9.03 -3.55 7.94
N GLU A 449 9.04 -2.50 8.73
CA GLU A 449 7.84 -1.73 9.05
C GLU A 449 7.33 -0.95 7.83
N ILE A 450 6.01 -0.87 7.71
CA ILE A 450 5.37 -0.02 6.70
C ILE A 450 5.52 1.42 7.19
N ARG A 451 6.19 2.27 6.39
CA ARG A 451 6.31 3.70 6.69
C ARG A 451 5.06 4.43 6.20
N PHE A 452 4.37 5.05 7.12
CA PHE A 452 3.21 5.87 6.79
C PHE A 452 3.59 7.35 6.77
N PRO A 453 3.05 8.13 5.82
CA PRO A 453 3.23 9.58 5.82
C PRO A 453 2.59 10.24 7.04
N GLU A 454 3.14 11.38 7.43
CA GLU A 454 2.59 12.19 8.52
C GLU A 454 1.31 12.89 8.09
N PRO A 455 0.28 12.99 8.97
CA PRO A 455 -0.94 13.70 8.68
C PRO A 455 -0.69 15.21 8.51
N VAL A 456 -1.38 15.82 7.56
CA VAL A 456 -1.18 17.24 7.19
C VAL A 456 -2.37 18.14 7.53
N ILE A 457 -3.56 17.57 7.75
CA ILE A 457 -4.78 18.29 8.12
C ILE A 457 -5.28 17.82 9.48
N SER A 458 -5.83 18.73 10.26
CA SER A 458 -6.43 18.45 11.56
C SER A 458 -7.78 19.13 11.71
N GLN A 459 -8.70 18.48 12.44
CA GLN A 459 -10.00 19.04 12.80
C GLN A 459 -10.27 18.82 14.29
N ALA A 460 -10.83 19.81 14.96
CA ALA A 460 -11.30 19.67 16.32
C ALA A 460 -12.63 18.90 16.34
N LEU A 461 -12.72 17.90 17.19
CA LEU A 461 -13.92 17.12 17.44
C LEU A 461 -14.52 17.54 18.78
N LEU A 462 -15.72 18.10 18.74
CA LEU A 462 -16.45 18.50 19.93
C LEU A 462 -17.56 17.46 20.19
N PRO A 463 -17.52 16.77 21.35
CA PRO A 463 -18.58 15.83 21.70
C PRO A 463 -19.91 16.56 21.87
N GLY A 464 -20.98 16.04 21.29
CA GLY A 464 -22.33 16.52 21.49
C GLY A 464 -22.79 16.27 22.95
N LYS A 465 -23.86 16.94 23.36
CA LYS A 465 -24.35 16.92 24.76
C LYS A 465 -24.62 15.51 25.31
N ASN A 466 -24.86 14.54 24.46
CA ASN A 466 -25.19 13.16 24.84
C ASN A 466 -24.05 12.17 24.54
N THR A 467 -22.87 12.65 24.14
CA THR A 467 -21.74 11.78 23.80
C THR A 467 -20.95 11.44 25.05
N ASP A 468 -20.81 10.16 25.32
CA ASP A 468 -19.96 9.62 26.37
C ASP A 468 -18.49 9.74 25.93
N GLU A 469 -17.69 10.50 26.68
CA GLU A 469 -16.27 10.73 26.42
C GLU A 469 -15.47 9.41 26.40
N GLY A 470 -15.83 8.44 27.25
CA GLY A 470 -15.21 7.13 27.26
C GLY A 470 -15.45 6.35 25.96
N LYS A 471 -16.67 6.38 25.44
CA LYS A 471 -17.00 5.78 24.15
C LYS A 471 -16.28 6.47 22.98
N LEU A 472 -16.13 7.78 23.04
CA LEU A 472 -15.39 8.53 22.04
C LEU A 472 -13.91 8.17 22.03
N ALA A 473 -13.28 8.07 23.21
CA ALA A 473 -11.89 7.67 23.35
C ALA A 473 -11.64 6.24 22.83
N ASP A 474 -12.55 5.30 23.17
CA ASP A 474 -12.48 3.92 22.66
C ASP A 474 -12.66 3.85 21.15
N ALA A 475 -13.61 4.60 20.59
CA ALA A 475 -13.86 4.65 19.15
C ALA A 475 -12.65 5.22 18.40
N LEU A 476 -12.06 6.31 18.89
CA LEU A 476 -10.85 6.89 18.31
C LEU A 476 -9.65 5.96 18.42
N SER A 477 -9.47 5.27 19.54
CA SER A 477 -8.39 4.28 19.69
C SER A 477 -8.49 3.16 18.68
N ARG A 478 -9.71 2.69 18.37
CA ARG A 478 -9.96 1.69 17.32
C ARG A 478 -9.69 2.26 15.95
N LEU A 479 -10.18 3.48 15.65
CA LEU A 479 -10.00 4.12 14.37
C LEU A 479 -8.53 4.35 14.04
N VAL A 480 -7.73 4.85 14.98
CA VAL A 480 -6.28 5.05 14.86
C VAL A 480 -5.52 3.73 14.73
N ARG A 481 -5.99 2.66 15.39
CA ARG A 481 -5.41 1.32 15.21
C ARG A 481 -5.67 0.76 13.82
N ASP A 482 -6.85 1.01 13.26
CA ASP A 482 -7.24 0.53 11.93
C ASP A 482 -6.55 1.35 10.83
N ASP A 483 -6.33 2.63 11.07
CA ASP A 483 -5.64 3.53 10.14
C ASP A 483 -4.50 4.30 10.83
N PRO A 484 -3.23 3.84 10.65
CA PRO A 484 -2.06 4.48 11.27
C PRO A 484 -1.75 5.90 10.78
N THR A 485 -2.39 6.37 9.70
CA THR A 485 -2.26 7.75 9.21
C THR A 485 -3.20 8.74 9.89
N LEU A 486 -4.14 8.22 10.70
CA LEU A 486 -4.95 9.03 11.59
C LEU A 486 -4.23 9.21 12.93
N ARG A 487 -4.27 10.41 13.47
CA ARG A 487 -3.80 10.72 14.82
C ARG A 487 -4.87 11.44 15.60
N ALA A 488 -5.14 10.98 16.82
CA ALA A 488 -6.02 11.66 17.76
C ALA A 488 -5.22 12.14 18.96
N ARG A 489 -5.35 13.40 19.31
CA ARG A 489 -4.71 14.01 20.49
C ARG A 489 -5.65 15.00 21.15
N THR A 490 -5.56 15.12 22.45
CA THR A 490 -6.21 16.22 23.17
C THR A 490 -5.25 17.40 23.25
N ASP A 491 -5.72 18.57 22.86
CA ASP A 491 -4.96 19.79 23.01
C ASP A 491 -4.83 20.12 24.49
N PRO A 492 -3.61 20.29 25.03
CA PRO A 492 -3.41 20.52 26.47
C PRO A 492 -3.85 21.91 26.94
N GLU A 493 -4.01 22.88 26.04
CA GLU A 493 -4.40 24.25 26.38
C GLU A 493 -5.92 24.47 26.27
N THR A 494 -6.52 23.95 25.18
CA THR A 494 -7.96 24.14 24.93
C THR A 494 -8.80 22.97 25.46
N GLY A 495 -8.20 21.81 25.72
CA GLY A 495 -8.91 20.58 26.06
C GLY A 495 -9.66 19.96 24.90
N GLU A 496 -9.56 20.54 23.69
CA GLU A 496 -10.24 20.05 22.50
C GLU A 496 -9.58 18.75 21.99
N LEU A 497 -10.39 17.85 21.54
CA LEU A 497 -9.93 16.62 20.88
C LEU A 497 -9.67 16.92 19.40
N ILE A 498 -8.43 16.76 18.96
CA ILE A 498 -7.98 17.02 17.59
C ILE A 498 -7.77 15.68 16.87
N LEU A 499 -8.46 15.51 15.74
CA LEU A 499 -8.24 14.41 14.80
C LEU A 499 -7.44 14.93 13.59
N SER A 500 -6.32 14.28 13.29
CA SER A 500 -5.44 14.63 12.16
C SER A 500 -5.43 13.50 11.12
N GLY A 501 -5.35 13.85 9.83
CA GLY A 501 -5.37 12.92 8.70
C GLY A 501 -4.67 13.48 7.46
N MET A 502 -4.70 12.72 6.37
CA MET A 502 -3.97 13.01 5.13
C MET A 502 -4.65 14.05 4.24
N GLY A 503 -5.98 14.20 4.34
CA GLY A 503 -6.76 15.12 3.52
C GLY A 503 -8.16 15.34 4.08
N GLU A 504 -8.91 16.29 3.47
CA GLU A 504 -10.29 16.61 3.88
C GLU A 504 -11.20 15.38 3.78
N LEU A 505 -11.14 14.67 2.66
CA LEU A 505 -11.96 13.48 2.43
C LEU A 505 -11.62 12.36 3.43
N HIS A 506 -10.33 12.21 3.77
CA HIS A 506 -9.90 11.24 4.78
C HIS A 506 -10.51 11.53 6.15
N LEU A 507 -10.49 12.79 6.60
CA LEU A 507 -11.12 13.19 7.88
C LEU A 507 -12.64 13.07 7.81
N GLU A 508 -13.28 13.44 6.69
CA GLU A 508 -14.72 13.28 6.49
C GLU A 508 -15.17 11.82 6.64
N VAL A 509 -14.43 10.89 6.02
CA VAL A 509 -14.67 9.44 6.15
C VAL A 509 -14.51 8.98 7.60
N ALA A 510 -13.44 9.40 8.27
CA ALA A 510 -13.18 9.05 9.67
C ALA A 510 -14.31 9.54 10.59
N ILE A 511 -14.75 10.78 10.43
CA ILE A 511 -15.86 11.37 11.19
C ILE A 511 -17.19 10.69 10.88
N HIS A 512 -17.43 10.36 9.61
CA HIS A 512 -18.63 9.63 9.21
C HIS A 512 -18.69 8.24 9.88
N LYS A 513 -17.56 7.52 9.96
CA LYS A 513 -17.45 6.25 10.69
C LYS A 513 -17.73 6.42 12.18
N LEU A 514 -17.19 7.45 12.83
CA LEU A 514 -17.45 7.74 14.24
C LEU A 514 -18.96 7.96 14.51
N ARG A 515 -19.64 8.67 13.62
CA ARG A 515 -21.07 8.94 13.73
C ARG A 515 -21.93 7.69 13.47
N ARG A 516 -21.60 6.95 12.40
CA ARG A 516 -22.40 5.80 11.93
C ARG A 516 -22.14 4.54 12.77
N ASP A 517 -20.89 4.11 12.84
CA ASP A 517 -20.54 2.79 13.37
C ASP A 517 -20.50 2.79 14.92
N PHE A 518 -20.09 3.93 15.50
CA PHE A 518 -20.03 4.10 16.95
C PHE A 518 -21.22 4.91 17.52
N GLN A 519 -22.11 5.41 16.65
CA GLN A 519 -23.32 6.17 17.02
C GLN A 519 -22.99 7.38 17.92
N LEU A 520 -21.92 8.10 17.59
CA LEU A 520 -21.47 9.27 18.33
C LEU A 520 -22.06 10.55 17.73
N ASP A 521 -22.63 11.40 18.57
CA ASP A 521 -23.02 12.76 18.19
C ASP A 521 -21.79 13.69 18.33
N LEU A 522 -21.28 14.15 17.20
CA LEU A 522 -20.03 14.94 17.13
C LEU A 522 -20.25 16.23 16.34
N GLN A 523 -19.83 17.35 16.89
CA GLN A 523 -19.65 18.59 16.14
C GLN A 523 -18.20 18.68 15.67
N VAL A 524 -17.99 19.23 14.50
CA VAL A 524 -16.67 19.30 13.84
C VAL A 524 -16.28 20.76 13.68
N GLY A 525 -15.10 21.09 14.17
CA GLY A 525 -14.50 22.40 14.00
C GLY A 525 -14.02 22.64 12.57
N LYS A 526 -13.58 23.87 12.28
CA LYS A 526 -12.95 24.18 10.98
C LYS A 526 -11.65 23.39 10.82
N PRO A 527 -11.30 22.97 9.58
CA PRO A 527 -10.01 22.34 9.33
C PRO A 527 -8.86 23.29 9.73
N MET A 528 -7.87 22.73 10.41
CA MET A 528 -6.63 23.43 10.77
C MET A 528 -5.45 22.79 10.07
N VAL A 529 -4.52 23.61 9.61
CA VAL A 529 -3.29 23.16 8.99
C VAL A 529 -2.28 22.77 10.07
N ALA A 530 -1.59 21.66 9.88
CA ALA A 530 -0.52 21.24 10.78
C ALA A 530 0.75 22.06 10.50
N TYR A 531 0.82 23.24 11.10
CA TYR A 531 2.03 24.07 11.05
C TYR A 531 3.19 23.40 11.80
N ARG A 532 4.40 23.77 11.42
CA ARG A 532 5.64 23.39 12.09
C ARG A 532 6.49 24.63 12.35
N GLN A 533 7.55 24.48 13.09
CA GLN A 533 8.48 25.57 13.33
C GLN A 533 9.94 25.06 13.29
N THR A 534 10.85 25.97 12.94
CA THR A 534 12.27 25.73 13.00
C THR A 534 12.98 26.95 13.54
N LEU A 535 14.28 26.84 13.84
CA LEU A 535 15.09 27.98 14.29
C LEU A 535 15.44 28.89 13.13
N ALA A 536 15.48 30.22 13.36
CA ALA A 536 15.88 31.18 12.34
C ALA A 536 17.40 31.21 12.14
N ARG A 537 18.17 30.89 13.18
CA ARG A 537 19.64 30.85 13.15
C ARG A 537 20.19 29.92 14.23
N ALA A 538 21.46 29.52 14.05
CA ALA A 538 22.19 28.75 15.08
C ALA A 538 22.41 29.59 16.35
N VAL A 539 22.37 28.96 17.49
CA VAL A 539 22.66 29.54 18.79
C VAL A 539 23.40 28.56 19.68
N GLU A 540 24.35 29.10 20.45
CA GLU A 540 25.11 28.37 21.48
C GLU A 540 24.86 29.04 22.82
N LEU A 541 24.56 28.26 23.86
CA LEU A 541 24.28 28.79 25.18
C LEU A 541 24.67 27.82 26.28
N GLU A 542 25.08 28.38 27.43
CA GLU A 542 25.22 27.67 28.71
C GLU A 542 23.96 27.89 29.54
N HIS A 543 23.33 26.81 29.97
CA HIS A 543 22.19 26.88 30.86
C HIS A 543 22.47 26.18 32.19
N ARG A 544 22.00 26.80 33.29
CA ARG A 544 22.22 26.34 34.67
C ARG A 544 20.91 26.07 35.35
N HIS A 545 20.57 24.81 35.56
CA HIS A 545 19.43 24.39 36.36
C HIS A 545 19.91 24.08 37.78
N ILE A 546 19.75 25.03 38.69
CA ILE A 546 20.14 24.90 40.09
C ILE A 546 18.95 25.24 40.96
N LYS A 547 18.34 24.21 41.59
CA LYS A 547 17.19 24.37 42.48
C LYS A 547 17.45 23.65 43.81
N GLN A 548 17.43 24.38 44.93
CA GLN A 548 17.64 23.85 46.25
C GLN A 548 16.41 24.21 47.11
N ARG A 549 15.56 23.22 47.40
CA ARG A 549 14.41 23.38 48.29
C ARG A 549 14.43 22.25 49.32
N GLY A 550 15.00 22.49 50.50
CA GLY A 550 14.94 21.64 51.71
C GLY A 550 14.99 20.13 51.45
N GLY A 551 16.16 19.55 51.15
CA GLY A 551 16.35 18.14 50.80
C GLY A 551 17.41 18.02 49.71
N ARG A 552 17.37 16.90 48.92
CA ARG A 552 18.27 16.67 47.80
C ARG A 552 18.01 17.74 46.72
N GLY A 553 19.04 18.51 46.37
CA GLY A 553 18.94 19.58 45.35
C GLY A 553 18.79 19.01 43.93
N GLN A 554 18.56 19.90 42.96
CA GLN A 554 18.64 19.62 41.53
C GLN A 554 19.78 20.46 40.96
N TYR A 555 20.79 19.82 40.38
CA TYR A 555 21.94 20.50 39.78
C TYR A 555 22.24 19.92 38.42
N ALA A 556 22.20 20.73 37.37
CA ALA A 556 22.69 20.40 36.05
C ALA A 556 23.14 21.67 35.34
N VAL A 557 24.34 21.65 34.75
CA VAL A 557 24.81 22.70 33.84
C VAL A 557 25.09 22.03 32.51
N ILE A 558 24.60 22.62 31.43
CA ILE A 558 24.78 22.12 30.06
C ILE A 558 25.12 23.26 29.11
N VAL A 559 25.97 22.96 28.17
CA VAL A 559 26.30 23.86 27.04
C VAL A 559 25.79 23.19 25.78
N LEU A 560 24.80 23.79 25.16
CA LEU A 560 24.14 23.28 23.95
C LEU A 560 24.36 24.23 22.79
N ARG A 561 24.59 23.67 21.62
CA ARG A 561 24.45 24.37 20.34
C ARG A 561 23.26 23.80 19.59
N LEU A 562 22.34 24.66 19.25
CA LEU A 562 21.15 24.33 18.44
C LEU A 562 21.27 25.06 17.09
N GLU A 563 21.07 24.32 16.02
CA GLU A 563 21.16 24.85 14.67
C GLU A 563 20.06 24.30 13.77
N PRO A 564 19.47 25.14 12.90
CA PRO A 564 18.54 24.68 11.89
C PRO A 564 19.31 23.88 10.83
N LEU A 565 18.68 22.83 10.27
CA LEU A 565 19.26 22.04 9.20
C LEU A 565 18.67 22.47 7.86
N SER A 566 19.54 22.62 6.86
CA SER A 566 19.13 22.71 5.47
C SER A 566 18.58 21.36 4.96
N PRO A 567 17.77 21.36 3.89
CA PRO A 567 17.28 20.12 3.29
C PRO A 567 18.40 19.13 2.90
N GLU A 568 19.54 19.66 2.43
CA GLU A 568 20.70 18.90 2.02
C GLU A 568 21.41 18.25 3.22
N GLU A 569 21.62 18.99 4.31
CA GLU A 569 22.19 18.48 5.55
C GLU A 569 21.28 17.43 6.21
N ARG A 570 19.96 17.68 6.21
CA ARG A 570 18.98 16.71 6.68
C ARG A 570 19.05 15.40 5.92
N GLN A 571 19.16 15.46 4.58
CA GLN A 571 19.27 14.27 3.76
C GLN A 571 20.57 13.52 4.03
N SER A 572 21.69 14.22 4.13
CA SER A 572 23.01 13.63 4.45
C SER A 572 22.99 12.90 5.80
N LEU A 573 22.44 13.54 6.84
CA LEU A 573 22.32 12.93 8.18
C LEU A 573 21.37 11.73 8.18
N ALA A 574 20.29 11.78 7.39
CA ALA A 574 19.37 10.66 7.25
C ALA A 574 20.05 9.46 6.56
N GLU A 575 20.83 9.69 5.51
CA GLU A 575 21.58 8.66 4.80
C GLU A 575 22.66 8.03 5.71
N GLU A 576 23.36 8.83 6.52
CA GLU A 576 24.33 8.36 7.51
C GLU A 576 23.66 7.45 8.56
N LYS A 577 22.50 7.85 9.10
CA LYS A 577 21.73 7.03 10.06
C LYS A 577 21.28 5.71 9.44
N ILE A 578 20.82 5.73 8.21
CA ILE A 578 20.44 4.51 7.46
C ILE A 578 21.66 3.60 7.28
N ALA A 579 22.83 4.16 6.93
CA ALA A 579 24.06 3.41 6.78
C ALA A 579 24.50 2.74 8.10
N CYS A 580 24.23 3.38 9.24
CA CYS A 580 24.46 2.81 10.58
C CYS A 580 23.36 1.82 11.04
N GLY A 581 22.34 1.57 10.22
CA GLY A 581 21.23 0.68 10.56
C GLY A 581 20.20 1.29 11.51
N GLU A 582 20.20 2.61 11.68
CA GLU A 582 19.24 3.36 12.47
C GLU A 582 18.13 3.94 11.58
N THR A 583 16.95 4.14 12.18
CA THR A 583 15.83 4.80 11.48
C THR A 583 15.97 6.31 11.67
N PRO A 584 16.05 7.12 10.59
CA PRO A 584 16.08 8.57 10.71
C PRO A 584 14.82 9.10 11.41
N ASP A 585 14.98 10.16 12.21
CA ASP A 585 13.83 10.81 12.84
C ASP A 585 12.98 11.50 11.77
N PRO A 586 11.67 11.21 11.68
CA PRO A 586 10.80 11.80 10.66
C PRO A 586 10.65 13.32 10.80
N MET A 587 10.90 13.85 11.98
CA MET A 587 10.87 15.30 12.24
C MET A 587 12.23 15.98 11.98
N GLY A 588 13.27 15.27 11.62
CA GLY A 588 14.60 15.82 11.42
C GLY A 588 15.24 16.34 12.70
N LEU A 589 14.97 15.68 13.84
CA LEU A 589 15.57 16.02 15.12
C LEU A 589 16.81 15.15 15.36
N TYR A 590 17.98 15.76 15.26
CA TYR A 590 19.27 15.09 15.42
C TYR A 590 19.95 15.54 16.70
N PHE A 591 20.52 14.57 17.44
CA PHE A 591 21.28 14.82 18.66
C PHE A 591 22.70 14.30 18.46
N GLU A 592 23.67 15.12 18.82
CA GLU A 592 25.08 14.81 18.78
C GLU A 592 25.76 15.10 20.14
N GLU A 593 26.68 14.26 20.52
CA GLU A 593 27.56 14.47 21.66
C GLU A 593 28.96 14.84 21.19
N GLN A 594 29.45 15.98 21.63
CA GLN A 594 30.83 16.47 21.37
C GLN A 594 31.54 16.85 22.65
N ILE A 595 31.23 16.19 23.77
CA ILE A 595 31.85 16.48 25.08
C ILE A 595 33.32 16.07 25.08
N ILE A 596 34.18 16.97 25.55
CA ILE A 596 35.62 16.69 25.74
C ILE A 596 35.88 16.47 27.22
N GLY A 597 36.51 15.35 27.59
CA GLY A 597 37.02 15.10 28.95
C GLY A 597 36.00 14.58 29.98
N GLY A 598 34.79 14.12 29.56
CA GLY A 598 33.82 13.47 30.46
C GLY A 598 33.14 14.41 31.45
N ALA A 599 32.94 15.65 31.10
CA ALA A 599 32.36 16.68 31.95
C ALA A 599 30.90 16.37 32.38
N VAL A 600 30.16 15.64 31.55
CA VAL A 600 28.83 15.06 31.87
C VAL A 600 28.94 13.54 31.86
N PRO A 601 28.56 12.83 32.94
CA PRO A 601 28.56 11.37 32.96
C PRO A 601 27.62 10.78 31.89
N ASN A 602 28.05 9.67 31.27
CA ASN A 602 27.36 8.99 30.18
C ASN A 602 25.90 8.62 30.56
N GLU A 603 25.62 8.41 31.85
CA GLU A 603 24.28 8.11 32.36
C GLU A 603 23.28 9.27 32.20
N TYR A 604 23.73 10.52 32.05
CA TYR A 604 22.88 11.71 31.88
C TYR A 604 22.74 12.19 30.45
N ILE A 605 23.58 11.70 29.51
CA ILE A 605 23.47 12.06 28.08
C ILE A 605 22.12 11.69 27.48
N PRO A 606 21.55 10.48 27.73
CA PRO A 606 20.21 10.17 27.26
C PRO A 606 19.13 11.10 27.84
N ALA A 607 19.30 11.66 29.05
CA ALA A 607 18.38 12.63 29.64
C ALA A 607 18.37 13.96 28.89
N VAL A 608 19.55 14.39 28.40
CA VAL A 608 19.69 15.60 27.57
C VAL A 608 19.00 15.39 26.22
N GLU A 609 19.23 14.25 25.57
CA GLU A 609 18.55 13.92 24.31
C GLU A 609 17.04 13.86 24.47
N GLU A 610 16.54 13.18 25.51
CA GLU A 610 15.11 13.08 25.77
C GLU A 610 14.51 14.46 26.08
N GLY A 611 15.18 15.28 26.87
CA GLY A 611 14.78 16.66 27.18
C GLY A 611 14.68 17.52 25.93
N PHE A 612 15.63 17.43 25.01
CA PHE A 612 15.60 18.10 23.70
C PHE A 612 14.41 17.64 22.86
N ARG A 613 14.22 16.32 22.69
CA ARG A 613 13.11 15.79 21.89
C ARG A 613 11.75 16.16 22.45
N GLN A 614 11.58 16.16 23.78
CA GLN A 614 10.35 16.57 24.42
C GLN A 614 10.07 18.07 24.22
N ALA A 615 11.07 18.93 24.40
CA ALA A 615 10.93 20.36 24.18
C ALA A 615 10.61 20.71 22.72
N ALA A 616 11.29 20.07 21.77
CA ALA A 616 11.04 20.26 20.33
C ALA A 616 9.62 19.84 19.94
N ARG A 617 9.09 18.74 20.49
CA ARG A 617 7.72 18.26 20.21
C ARG A 617 6.65 19.15 20.82
N ARG A 618 6.90 19.74 21.98
CA ARG A 618 5.95 20.61 22.68
C ARG A 618 5.79 21.95 21.98
N GLY A 619 6.84 22.43 21.30
CA GLY A 619 6.91 23.79 20.80
C GLY A 619 7.31 24.81 21.90
N ALA A 620 7.59 26.04 21.51
CA ALA A 620 8.01 27.08 22.45
C ALA A 620 7.33 28.44 22.23
N HIS A 621 7.28 28.94 20.99
CA HIS A 621 6.64 30.19 20.66
C HIS A 621 5.17 30.00 20.24
N TRP A 622 4.95 28.94 19.43
CA TRP A 622 3.62 28.44 19.06
C TRP A 622 3.48 27.00 19.53
N PRO A 623 2.27 26.49 19.69
CA PRO A 623 2.03 25.09 20.10
C PRO A 623 2.24 24.11 18.94
N PHE A 624 3.24 24.36 18.09
CA PHE A 624 3.61 23.50 16.97
C PHE A 624 4.97 22.84 17.21
N PRO A 625 5.17 21.61 16.74
CA PRO A 625 6.45 20.93 16.90
C PRO A 625 7.54 21.57 16.05
N PHE A 626 8.76 21.56 16.58
CA PHE A 626 9.95 21.91 15.82
C PHE A 626 10.39 20.77 14.90
N VAL A 627 10.95 21.14 13.76
CA VAL A 627 11.52 20.23 12.76
C VAL A 627 12.88 20.75 12.29
N ASP A 628 13.68 19.82 11.76
CA ASP A 628 14.94 20.11 11.09
C ASP A 628 15.91 20.89 11.99
N ILE A 629 16.17 20.32 13.18
CA ILE A 629 17.09 20.90 14.17
C ILE A 629 18.14 19.87 14.57
N ARG A 630 19.41 20.32 14.59
CA ARG A 630 20.51 19.59 15.21
C ARG A 630 20.81 20.21 16.59
N CYS A 631 20.85 19.36 17.61
CA CYS A 631 21.25 19.69 18.97
C CYS A 631 22.61 19.05 19.27
N VAL A 632 23.60 19.84 19.56
CA VAL A 632 24.94 19.36 19.90
C VAL A 632 25.20 19.67 21.37
N LEU A 633 25.51 18.64 22.16
CA LEU A 633 25.95 18.77 23.55
C LEU A 633 27.45 18.97 23.56
N LEU A 634 27.91 20.20 23.89
CA LEU A 634 29.31 20.61 23.84
C LEU A 634 30.04 20.41 25.16
N ASP A 635 29.42 20.76 26.28
CA ASP A 635 30.02 20.68 27.61
C ASP A 635 28.92 20.64 28.69
N GLY A 636 29.32 20.46 29.96
CA GLY A 636 28.39 20.54 31.08
C GLY A 636 29.10 20.35 32.42
N LYS A 637 28.34 20.45 33.52
CA LYS A 637 28.82 20.19 34.87
C LYS A 637 27.78 19.43 35.66
N HIS A 638 28.25 18.44 36.42
CA HIS A 638 27.42 17.67 37.34
C HIS A 638 27.87 17.86 38.77
N HIS A 639 27.04 17.50 39.71
CA HIS A 639 27.31 17.47 41.13
C HIS A 639 27.03 16.06 41.67
N GLU A 640 27.95 15.46 42.39
CA GLU A 640 27.91 14.05 42.81
C GLU A 640 26.61 13.67 43.57
N VAL A 641 26.01 14.60 44.34
CA VAL A 641 24.82 14.34 45.16
C VAL A 641 23.52 14.89 44.56
N ASP A 642 23.56 16.08 43.93
CA ASP A 642 22.38 16.83 43.50
C ASP A 642 22.09 16.68 42.01
N SER A 643 22.90 16.01 41.24
CA SER A 643 22.61 15.70 39.86
C SER A 643 21.75 14.47 39.74
N SER A 644 20.83 14.49 38.76
CA SER A 644 19.95 13.38 38.47
C SER A 644 19.51 13.43 36.99
N TYR A 645 19.02 12.31 36.47
CA TYR A 645 18.45 12.20 35.13
C TYR A 645 17.40 13.30 34.89
N LEU A 646 16.46 13.48 35.84
CA LEU A 646 15.44 14.52 35.75
C LEU A 646 16.02 15.94 35.74
N ALA A 647 17.11 16.22 36.50
CA ALA A 647 17.71 17.54 36.52
C ALA A 647 18.31 17.92 35.15
N PHE A 648 18.99 16.96 34.46
CA PHE A 648 19.52 17.18 33.11
C PHE A 648 18.41 17.30 32.07
N GLN A 649 17.35 16.50 32.18
CA GLN A 649 16.19 16.59 31.30
C GLN A 649 15.50 17.97 31.40
N LEU A 650 15.26 18.47 32.62
CA LEU A 650 14.67 19.79 32.86
C LEU A 650 15.61 20.91 32.41
N ALA A 651 16.92 20.80 32.70
CA ALA A 651 17.92 21.75 32.24
C ALA A 651 17.89 21.91 30.73
N THR A 652 17.76 20.79 30.01
CA THR A 652 17.71 20.80 28.55
C THR A 652 16.43 21.45 28.02
N GLN A 653 15.27 21.19 28.63
CA GLN A 653 14.03 21.84 28.25
C GLN A 653 14.08 23.36 28.49
N GLU A 654 14.61 23.80 29.63
CA GLU A 654 14.80 25.21 29.94
C GLU A 654 15.82 25.87 28.99
N ALA A 655 16.93 25.19 28.68
CA ALA A 655 17.93 25.62 27.72
C ALA A 655 17.35 25.77 26.31
N PHE A 656 16.55 24.79 25.86
CA PHE A 656 15.88 24.84 24.57
C PHE A 656 14.96 26.05 24.47
N ALA A 657 14.13 26.31 25.47
CA ALA A 657 13.26 27.48 25.49
C ALA A 657 14.05 28.82 25.46
N GLU A 658 15.20 28.89 26.12
CA GLU A 658 16.10 30.04 26.07
C GLU A 658 16.73 30.20 24.70
N ALA A 659 17.22 29.10 24.12
CA ALA A 659 17.80 29.06 22.79
C ALA A 659 16.81 29.54 21.71
N VAL A 660 15.56 29.10 21.78
CA VAL A 660 14.48 29.53 20.87
C VAL A 660 14.26 31.04 20.94
N ARG A 661 14.28 31.61 22.14
CA ARG A 661 14.15 33.10 22.30
C ARG A 661 15.32 33.86 21.66
N GLN A 662 16.53 33.32 21.74
CA GLN A 662 17.73 33.94 21.17
C GLN A 662 17.86 33.71 19.66
N ALA A 663 17.55 32.52 19.19
CA ALA A 663 17.66 32.13 17.78
C ALA A 663 16.56 32.76 16.90
N GLY A 664 15.39 33.02 17.48
CA GLY A 664 14.17 33.30 16.72
C GLY A 664 13.54 32.06 16.13
N VAL A 665 12.30 32.18 15.72
CA VAL A 665 11.50 31.04 15.20
C VAL A 665 10.95 31.38 13.82
N VAL A 666 11.02 30.43 12.91
CA VAL A 666 10.38 30.48 11.60
C VAL A 666 9.19 29.51 11.60
N LEU A 667 7.99 30.02 11.32
CA LEU A 667 6.79 29.22 11.13
C LEU A 667 6.82 28.59 9.74
N LEU A 668 6.53 27.29 9.66
CA LEU A 668 6.50 26.54 8.43
C LEU A 668 5.07 26.07 8.13
N GLU A 669 4.63 26.23 6.88
CA GLU A 669 3.36 25.72 6.38
C GLU A 669 3.60 24.57 5.38
N PRO A 670 2.72 23.54 5.36
CA PRO A 670 2.83 22.45 4.38
C PRO A 670 2.45 22.98 2.99
N ILE A 671 3.31 22.68 2.03
CA ILE A 671 3.13 22.97 0.61
C ILE A 671 2.69 21.69 -0.09
N MET A 672 1.61 21.79 -0.85
CA MET A 672 1.08 20.72 -1.67
C MET A 672 1.53 20.87 -3.11
N ARG A 673 1.93 19.79 -3.73
CA ARG A 673 2.10 19.70 -5.17
C ARG A 673 0.73 19.38 -5.78
N VAL A 674 0.23 20.30 -6.59
CA VAL A 674 -1.11 20.23 -7.18
C VAL A 674 -0.99 20.10 -8.69
N HIS A 675 -1.65 19.10 -9.24
CA HIS A 675 -1.76 18.88 -10.69
C HIS A 675 -3.20 19.14 -11.11
N VAL A 676 -3.42 20.07 -12.00
CA VAL A 676 -4.75 20.42 -12.50
C VAL A 676 -4.83 20.10 -13.99
N PHE A 677 -5.88 19.37 -14.36
CA PHE A 677 -6.17 19.02 -15.74
C PHE A 677 -7.48 19.67 -16.17
N ALA A 678 -7.43 20.43 -17.23
CA ALA A 678 -8.60 21.16 -17.73
C ALA A 678 -8.53 21.31 -19.26
N PRO A 679 -9.64 21.67 -19.94
CA PRO A 679 -9.57 22.16 -21.30
C PRO A 679 -8.67 23.40 -21.41
N ASP A 680 -7.91 23.53 -22.50
CA ASP A 680 -6.91 24.57 -22.74
C ASP A 680 -7.45 26.01 -22.57
N ARG A 681 -8.73 26.23 -22.91
CA ARG A 681 -9.44 27.50 -22.75
C ARG A 681 -9.43 28.05 -21.31
N TYR A 682 -9.26 27.19 -20.31
CA TYR A 682 -9.23 27.57 -18.88
C TYR A 682 -7.81 27.84 -18.35
N LEU A 683 -6.76 27.68 -19.16
CA LEU A 683 -5.38 27.86 -18.70
C LEU A 683 -5.13 29.22 -18.06
N GLY A 684 -5.68 30.31 -18.64
CA GLY A 684 -5.53 31.66 -18.08
C GLY A 684 -6.20 31.80 -16.71
N ASP A 685 -7.37 31.19 -16.52
CA ASP A 685 -8.10 31.22 -15.26
C ASP A 685 -7.41 30.35 -14.21
N LEU A 686 -6.87 29.20 -14.59
CA LEU A 686 -6.07 28.33 -13.70
C LEU A 686 -4.83 29.05 -13.19
N ASN A 687 -4.06 29.70 -14.09
CA ASN A 687 -2.85 30.42 -13.71
C ASN A 687 -3.17 31.59 -12.74
N ARG A 688 -4.29 32.27 -12.97
CA ARG A 688 -4.77 33.33 -12.07
C ARG A 688 -5.20 32.78 -10.72
N ASP A 689 -5.90 31.64 -10.69
CA ASP A 689 -6.34 31.02 -9.45
C ASP A 689 -5.16 30.48 -8.62
N VAL A 690 -4.18 29.83 -9.25
CA VAL A 690 -2.94 29.40 -8.59
C VAL A 690 -2.22 30.60 -7.97
N SER A 691 -2.05 31.70 -8.71
CA SER A 691 -1.40 32.92 -8.20
C SER A 691 -2.19 33.52 -7.04
N ARG A 692 -3.52 33.57 -7.11
CA ARG A 692 -4.39 34.03 -6.03
C ARG A 692 -4.24 33.21 -4.75
N ARG A 693 -3.97 31.92 -4.90
CA ARG A 693 -3.73 30.98 -3.79
C ARG A 693 -2.27 30.97 -3.31
N ARG A 694 -1.47 31.93 -3.73
CA ARG A 694 -0.02 32.03 -3.42
C ARG A 694 0.76 30.82 -3.92
N GLY A 695 0.27 30.17 -4.96
CA GLY A 695 0.95 29.03 -5.55
C GLY A 695 2.03 29.46 -6.53
N GLU A 696 3.04 28.62 -6.66
CA GLU A 696 4.11 28.70 -7.66
C GLU A 696 3.85 27.65 -8.75
N ILE A 697 3.77 28.09 -10.00
CA ILE A 697 3.59 27.19 -11.13
C ILE A 697 4.95 26.61 -11.50
N LEU A 698 5.10 25.29 -11.43
CA LEU A 698 6.31 24.58 -11.81
C LEU A 698 6.33 24.30 -13.30
N HIS A 699 5.27 23.68 -13.81
CA HIS A 699 5.16 23.26 -15.19
C HIS A 699 3.77 23.49 -15.75
N THR A 700 3.71 23.81 -17.05
CA THR A 700 2.47 23.90 -17.81
C THR A 700 2.65 23.14 -19.10
N HIS A 701 1.87 22.09 -19.31
CA HIS A 701 1.85 21.31 -20.52
C HIS A 701 0.53 21.52 -21.27
N LEU A 702 0.62 21.74 -22.59
CA LEU A 702 -0.53 21.83 -23.48
C LEU A 702 -0.51 20.58 -24.38
N GLU A 703 -1.56 19.78 -24.30
CA GLU A 703 -1.74 18.60 -25.15
C GLU A 703 -3.07 18.70 -25.90
N ARG A 704 -3.00 18.95 -27.22
CA ARG A 704 -4.18 19.14 -28.08
C ARG A 704 -5.17 20.18 -27.47
N ASP A 705 -6.33 19.74 -26.99
CA ASP A 705 -7.39 20.60 -26.43
C ASP A 705 -7.39 20.61 -24.88
N ARG A 706 -6.30 20.15 -24.22
CA ARG A 706 -6.17 20.07 -22.77
C ARG A 706 -4.91 20.75 -22.27
N CYS A 707 -4.99 21.33 -21.08
CA CYS A 707 -3.84 21.82 -20.33
C CYS A 707 -3.66 21.03 -19.03
N HIS A 708 -2.41 20.82 -18.66
CA HIS A 708 -1.97 20.30 -17.39
C HIS A 708 -1.11 21.35 -16.70
N VAL A 709 -1.52 21.80 -15.54
CA VAL A 709 -0.79 22.76 -14.71
C VAL A 709 -0.31 22.07 -13.44
N GLU A 710 1.00 22.06 -13.26
CA GLU A 710 1.64 21.60 -12.02
C GLU A 710 2.07 22.80 -11.20
N ALA A 711 1.64 22.87 -9.94
CA ALA A 711 1.91 24.00 -9.08
C ALA A 711 2.16 23.58 -7.63
N LEU A 712 2.95 24.37 -6.90
CA LEU A 712 3.13 24.27 -5.46
C LEU A 712 2.23 25.28 -4.78
N ILE A 713 1.30 24.82 -3.95
CA ILE A 713 0.31 25.69 -3.29
C ILE A 713 0.27 25.38 -1.79
N PRO A 714 0.28 26.40 -0.91
CA PRO A 714 0.09 26.19 0.52
C PRO A 714 -1.27 25.53 0.83
N LEU A 715 -1.25 24.50 1.65
CA LEU A 715 -2.45 23.72 2.00
C LEU A 715 -3.57 24.59 2.56
N ALA A 716 -3.23 25.62 3.35
CA ALA A 716 -4.19 26.57 3.90
C ALA A 716 -5.05 27.27 2.83
N ASN A 717 -4.57 27.36 1.60
CA ASN A 717 -5.28 28.00 0.49
C ASN A 717 -6.01 27.02 -0.43
N LEU A 718 -5.94 25.71 -0.14
CA LEU A 718 -6.57 24.65 -0.91
C LEU A 718 -7.90 24.15 -0.34
N PHE A 719 -8.30 24.63 0.86
CA PHE A 719 -9.60 24.26 1.42
C PHE A 719 -10.74 24.70 0.50
N GLY A 720 -11.63 23.75 0.17
CA GLY A 720 -12.73 23.97 -0.77
C GLY A 720 -12.33 24.06 -2.24
N TYR A 721 -11.06 23.78 -2.58
CA TYR A 721 -10.54 23.90 -3.95
C TYR A 721 -11.33 23.09 -4.99
N ALA A 722 -11.78 21.89 -4.63
CA ALA A 722 -12.58 21.05 -5.51
C ALA A 722 -13.86 21.76 -6.00
N SER A 723 -14.54 22.47 -5.09
CA SER A 723 -15.75 23.22 -5.40
C SER A 723 -15.46 24.45 -6.26
N ASP A 724 -14.41 25.19 -5.90
CA ASP A 724 -14.00 26.39 -6.65
C ASP A 724 -13.58 26.01 -8.08
N LEU A 725 -12.76 24.97 -8.24
CA LEU A 725 -12.29 24.48 -9.53
C LEU A 725 -13.46 24.06 -10.43
N ARG A 726 -14.41 23.31 -9.89
CA ARG A 726 -15.64 22.90 -10.62
C ARG A 726 -16.46 24.10 -11.05
N ASN A 727 -16.61 25.10 -10.19
CA ASN A 727 -17.41 26.29 -10.47
C ASN A 727 -16.85 27.09 -11.67
N PHE A 728 -15.57 27.42 -11.69
CA PHE A 728 -15.03 28.23 -12.80
C PHE A 728 -14.69 27.43 -14.05
N THR A 729 -14.56 26.09 -13.97
CA THR A 729 -14.33 25.24 -15.13
C THR A 729 -15.57 24.52 -15.62
N SER A 730 -16.75 24.86 -15.10
CA SER A 730 -18.03 24.20 -15.43
C SER A 730 -18.00 22.67 -15.25
N GLY A 731 -17.29 22.20 -14.23
CA GLY A 731 -17.15 20.80 -13.88
C GLY A 731 -16.22 19.97 -14.78
N THR A 732 -15.52 20.62 -15.73
CA THR A 732 -14.68 19.90 -16.72
C THR A 732 -13.24 19.68 -16.27
N ALA A 733 -12.78 20.38 -15.22
CA ALA A 733 -11.44 20.21 -14.67
C ALA A 733 -11.42 19.17 -13.55
N THR A 734 -10.30 18.47 -13.48
CA THR A 734 -9.96 17.57 -12.38
C THR A 734 -8.63 18.02 -11.77
N PHE A 735 -8.40 17.68 -10.51
CA PHE A 735 -7.12 17.93 -9.88
C PHE A 735 -6.71 16.79 -8.97
N THR A 736 -5.41 16.72 -8.72
CA THR A 736 -4.83 15.87 -7.69
C THR A 736 -3.85 16.71 -6.88
N MET A 737 -3.63 16.33 -5.62
CA MET A 737 -2.65 16.99 -4.78
C MET A 737 -1.91 15.96 -3.92
N GLU A 738 -0.63 16.20 -3.69
CA GLU A 738 0.20 15.40 -2.79
C GLU A 738 1.05 16.30 -1.90
N PRO A 739 1.39 15.89 -0.66
CA PRO A 739 2.33 16.62 0.17
C PRO A 739 3.71 16.72 -0.50
N SER A 740 4.28 17.93 -0.57
CA SER A 740 5.60 18.15 -1.14
C SER A 740 6.64 18.39 -0.04
N HIS A 741 6.59 19.53 0.61
CA HIS A 741 7.53 19.93 1.65
C HIS A 741 6.91 20.98 2.57
N TYR A 742 7.65 21.39 3.59
CA TYR A 742 7.30 22.54 4.44
C TYR A 742 8.10 23.78 4.01
N ALA A 743 7.44 24.93 3.88
CA ALA A 743 8.08 26.18 3.53
C ALA A 743 7.76 27.29 4.55
N PRO A 744 8.63 28.29 4.70
CA PRO A 744 8.40 29.42 5.61
C PRO A 744 7.12 30.19 5.26
N VAL A 745 6.32 30.48 6.27
CA VAL A 745 5.17 31.38 6.15
C VAL A 745 5.68 32.81 6.08
N ASN A 746 5.11 33.65 5.20
CA ASN A 746 5.45 35.07 5.14
C ASN A 746 5.15 35.74 6.48
N GLU A 747 6.12 36.45 7.07
CA GLU A 747 6.06 37.08 8.41
C GLU A 747 4.79 37.90 8.63
N ALA A 748 4.33 38.64 7.62
CA ALA A 748 3.10 39.45 7.69
C ALA A 748 1.81 38.62 7.89
N LEU A 749 1.86 37.29 7.70
CA LEU A 749 0.73 36.37 7.81
C LEU A 749 0.86 35.42 9.01
N ALA A 750 2.05 35.30 9.60
CA ALA A 750 2.31 34.41 10.72
C ALA A 750 1.44 34.77 11.94
N ASP A 751 1.29 36.05 12.25
CA ASP A 751 0.49 36.56 13.37
C ASP A 751 -1.04 36.45 13.14
N LEU A 752 -1.48 36.41 11.90
CA LEU A 752 -2.91 36.39 11.53
C LEU A 752 -3.52 34.97 11.42
N ARG A 753 -2.69 33.94 11.30
CA ARG A 753 -3.13 32.56 10.99
C ARG A 753 -3.10 31.60 12.17
N VAL A 754 -2.42 31.99 13.24
CA VAL A 754 -2.39 31.16 14.45
C VAL A 754 -3.56 31.54 15.34
N PRO A 755 -4.54 30.69 15.60
CA PRO A 755 -5.56 30.96 16.61
C PRO A 755 -4.85 31.16 17.96
N ARG A 756 -5.07 32.31 18.60
CA ARG A 756 -4.60 32.58 19.97
C ARG A 756 -5.39 31.77 20.96
#